data_fab7291dfeea769b24ccde685d227380
#
_entry.id   fab7291dfeea769b24ccde685d227380
#
_cell.length_a   1.000
_cell.length_b   1.000
_cell.length_c   1.000
_cell.angle_alpha   90.00
_cell.angle_beta   90.00
_cell.angle_gamma   90.00
#
_symmetry.space_group_name_H-M   'P 1'
#
loop_
_entity.id
_entity.type
_entity.pdbx_description
1 polymer ?
#
loop_
_entity_poly.entity_id
_entity_poly.type
_entity_poly.pdbx_seq_one_letter_code
_entity_poly.pdbx_strand_id
1 'polypeptide(L)'
;MPKSQIVEPQKERKSGKLTCPDIPLNQYSGTVEDELERYGPEALVGIYEDMFLIREFENMLQEIKTQGIYQGIEYDHKGPAHLSIGQEAAAVGQAFLLRPDDHVFGSHRSHGEILAKGASAIRKIDDAELQAVMEDFLGGDCLRVVEKETSGGSVKDLARDFLLYGALAEIFARASGFNRGLGGSMHAFFTPFGIFPNNAIVGGSADIATGSALFKKVNRKNGLVIANIGDASMGCGPTWEAMNFAGMRQFHELWDESLRGGLPIIFNFMNNFYGMGGQTAGETMAFDMLSRVGAGVNPDAMHSERVDGYNPLAVVDAIKRKREVLEKGDGPVLLETITYRFSGHSPSDASSYRMKEEIESWQSVDPLDSFAAELKRVGVLDDGARDALIEKTRTAMGKACRLATDLELSPRIPSEKIGDLMFSNRRCESYDESREPELLLAHDENPRVQALAKKSRAGIVDGKPVSKNKVFQYRDAIFEAALHRFENDATLVAYGEENRDWGGAFACYRGLTESLPYHRLFNSPISEAAIVGTAVGYALEGGRALVELMYCDFMGRAGDEIFNQLAKWQSMSAGILEMPVVLRVSVGSKYGAQHSQDWCAIVSHIPGLKVVFPSTPYDAKGLLNTALAGSDPVIFFESQRLYDIGELFEPEVPADYYEIPMGPPAKRRSGTDLTMITVGATLYRALEAADQLQERHGMSCDVFDCRSINPLDYEPLVESVKRTGRVVLSSDACERGSVMQDIANNLSQLAFDYLDAPPVVVGSRNWITPGAEVEEDFF
;
A
#
# COMPACT_ATOMS: atom_id res chain seq x y z
N MET A 1 -15.83 -7.27 26.89
CA MET A 1 -15.08 -6.65 28.01
C MET A 1 -13.70 -6.28 27.49
N PRO A 2 -13.16 -5.12 27.87
CA PRO A 2 -11.80 -4.74 27.47
C PRO A 2 -10.79 -5.83 27.88
N LYS A 3 -9.90 -6.20 26.97
CA LYS A 3 -8.84 -7.17 27.25
C LYS A 3 -7.52 -6.45 27.62
N SER A 4 -7.64 -5.37 28.38
CA SER A 4 -6.47 -4.62 28.84
C SER A 4 -5.71 -5.41 29.90
N GLN A 5 -4.40 -5.37 29.84
CA GLN A 5 -3.54 -5.89 30.89
C GLN A 5 -3.55 -4.95 32.09
N ILE A 6 -3.46 -5.52 33.28
CA ILE A 6 -3.37 -4.71 34.51
C ILE A 6 -1.93 -4.21 34.67
N VAL A 7 -1.75 -2.90 34.66
CA VAL A 7 -0.48 -2.26 34.94
C VAL A 7 -0.35 -2.08 36.46
N GLU A 8 0.59 -2.82 37.07
CA GLU A 8 0.82 -2.79 38.50
C GLU A 8 1.98 -1.86 38.88
N PRO A 9 1.72 -0.71 39.55
CA PRO A 9 2.77 0.26 39.85
C PRO A 9 3.98 -0.32 40.60
N GLN A 10 3.76 -1.35 41.41
CA GLN A 10 4.83 -2.01 42.17
C GLN A 10 5.78 -2.81 41.28
N LYS A 11 5.28 -3.40 40.19
CA LYS A 11 6.09 -4.11 39.20
C LYS A 11 6.83 -3.11 38.31
N GLU A 12 6.11 -2.11 37.78
CA GLU A 12 6.68 -1.12 36.87
C GLU A 12 7.75 -0.23 37.49
N ARG A 13 7.66 0.00 38.81
CA ARG A 13 8.61 0.83 39.55
C ARG A 13 9.75 0.04 40.20
N LYS A 14 9.82 -1.26 39.97
CA LYS A 14 10.89 -2.09 40.51
C LYS A 14 12.22 -1.78 39.82
N SER A 15 13.27 -1.59 40.60
CA SER A 15 14.62 -1.45 40.05
C SER A 15 15.08 -2.74 39.40
N GLY A 16 15.77 -2.62 38.25
CA GLY A 16 16.28 -3.77 37.50
C GLY A 16 17.25 -3.35 36.39
N LYS A 17 17.62 -4.31 35.58
CA LYS A 17 18.40 -4.11 34.34
C LYS A 17 17.65 -4.79 33.18
N LEU A 18 17.60 -4.13 32.03
CA LEU A 18 17.18 -4.74 30.80
C LEU A 18 18.39 -5.41 30.15
N THR A 19 18.24 -6.66 29.74
CA THR A 19 19.21 -7.40 28.93
C THR A 19 18.55 -7.80 27.62
N CYS A 20 19.26 -7.64 26.50
CA CYS A 20 18.81 -8.10 25.20
C CYS A 20 19.47 -9.44 24.86
N PRO A 21 18.85 -10.31 24.07
CA PRO A 21 19.50 -11.48 23.51
C PRO A 21 20.74 -11.11 22.72
N ASP A 22 21.69 -12.03 22.59
CA ASP A 22 22.83 -11.88 21.71
C ASP A 22 22.35 -11.86 20.26
N ILE A 23 22.91 -10.96 19.44
CA ILE A 23 22.62 -10.83 18.02
C ILE A 23 23.79 -11.48 17.25
N PRO A 24 23.57 -12.60 16.54
CA PRO A 24 24.62 -13.26 15.78
C PRO A 24 25.15 -12.42 14.62
N LEU A 25 26.44 -12.50 14.38
CA LEU A 25 27.12 -11.85 13.26
C LEU A 25 27.84 -12.92 12.44
N ASN A 26 27.48 -13.04 11.16
CA ASN A 26 28.16 -13.92 10.19
C ASN A 26 28.43 -15.33 10.73
N GLN A 27 27.42 -15.95 11.32
CA GLN A 27 27.56 -17.21 12.06
C GLN A 27 27.64 -18.47 11.17
N TYR A 28 27.44 -18.34 9.84
CA TYR A 28 27.52 -19.45 8.92
C TYR A 28 28.95 -20.02 8.92
N SER A 29 29.07 -21.32 9.12
CA SER A 29 30.35 -22.05 9.18
C SER A 29 30.38 -23.31 8.29
N GLY A 30 29.33 -23.50 7.45
CA GLY A 30 29.27 -24.61 6.51
C GLY A 30 30.29 -24.46 5.37
N THR A 31 30.56 -25.59 4.71
CA THR A 31 31.41 -25.65 3.51
C THR A 31 30.58 -25.90 2.28
N VAL A 32 31.15 -25.69 1.08
CA VAL A 32 30.49 -26.02 -0.19
C VAL A 32 30.23 -27.53 -0.29
N GLU A 33 31.11 -28.36 0.29
CA GLU A 33 30.95 -29.82 0.37
C GLU A 33 29.70 -30.19 1.19
N ASP A 34 29.49 -29.55 2.34
CA ASP A 34 28.31 -29.81 3.19
C ASP A 34 27.00 -29.46 2.44
N GLU A 35 27.01 -28.35 1.71
CA GLU A 35 25.86 -27.90 0.94
C GLU A 35 25.66 -28.71 -0.37
N LEU A 36 26.76 -29.22 -0.94
CA LEU A 36 26.73 -30.17 -2.07
C LEU A 36 26.06 -31.48 -1.67
N GLU A 37 26.38 -32.00 -0.48
CA GLU A 37 25.72 -33.19 0.06
C GLU A 37 24.24 -32.94 0.33
N ARG A 38 23.88 -31.74 0.78
CA ARG A 38 22.50 -31.36 1.17
C ARG A 38 21.60 -31.09 -0.03
N TYR A 39 22.08 -30.34 -1.03
CA TYR A 39 21.25 -29.83 -2.13
C TYR A 39 21.56 -30.45 -3.49
N GLY A 40 22.70 -31.08 -3.64
CA GLY A 40 23.17 -31.67 -4.88
C GLY A 40 23.85 -30.68 -5.85
N PRO A 41 24.55 -31.21 -6.87
CA PRO A 41 25.35 -30.40 -7.78
C PRO A 41 24.50 -29.44 -8.64
N GLU A 42 23.37 -29.92 -9.15
CA GLU A 42 22.49 -29.11 -10.01
C GLU A 42 21.97 -27.85 -9.30
N ALA A 43 21.63 -27.99 -8.00
CA ALA A 43 21.16 -26.87 -7.22
C ALA A 43 22.25 -25.80 -6.98
N LEU A 44 23.49 -26.25 -6.71
CA LEU A 44 24.60 -25.30 -6.52
C LEU A 44 25.00 -24.62 -7.83
N VAL A 45 25.01 -25.34 -8.96
CA VAL A 45 25.19 -24.74 -10.29
C VAL A 45 24.07 -23.74 -10.59
N GLY A 46 22.84 -24.06 -10.22
CA GLY A 46 21.68 -23.16 -10.36
C GLY A 46 21.81 -21.85 -9.59
N ILE A 47 22.44 -21.86 -8.40
CA ILE A 47 22.78 -20.62 -7.67
C ILE A 47 23.74 -19.75 -8.50
N TYR A 48 24.80 -20.35 -9.05
CA TYR A 48 25.74 -19.62 -9.90
C TYR A 48 25.07 -19.09 -11.17
N GLU A 49 24.24 -19.90 -11.81
CA GLU A 49 23.49 -19.53 -13.02
C GLU A 49 22.60 -18.30 -12.77
N ASP A 50 21.87 -18.28 -11.65
CA ASP A 50 21.00 -17.16 -11.31
C ASP A 50 21.79 -15.89 -10.95
N MET A 51 22.90 -16.03 -10.24
CA MET A 51 23.79 -14.89 -9.95
C MET A 51 24.32 -14.29 -11.25
N PHE A 52 24.75 -15.13 -12.22
CA PHE A 52 25.26 -14.66 -13.50
C PHE A 52 24.12 -14.06 -14.35
N LEU A 53 22.92 -14.62 -14.31
CA LEU A 53 21.75 -14.07 -14.99
C LEU A 53 21.48 -12.62 -14.55
N ILE A 54 21.49 -12.35 -13.25
CA ILE A 54 21.29 -11.01 -12.69
C ILE A 54 22.42 -10.08 -13.14
N ARG A 55 23.69 -10.52 -13.02
CA ARG A 55 24.84 -9.73 -13.44
C ARG A 55 24.74 -9.32 -14.91
N GLU A 56 24.38 -10.24 -15.80
CA GLU A 56 24.27 -9.97 -17.22
C GLU A 56 23.08 -9.05 -17.55
N PHE A 57 21.94 -9.22 -16.86
CA PHE A 57 20.80 -8.33 -16.99
C PHE A 57 21.14 -6.89 -16.61
N GLU A 58 21.84 -6.72 -15.51
CA GLU A 58 22.26 -5.40 -15.03
C GLU A 58 23.36 -4.77 -15.89
N ASN A 59 24.30 -5.59 -16.38
CA ASN A 59 25.32 -5.13 -17.34
C ASN A 59 24.68 -4.66 -18.65
N MET A 60 23.70 -5.39 -19.17
CA MET A 60 22.94 -4.97 -20.35
C MET A 60 22.27 -3.60 -20.12
N LEU A 61 21.58 -3.42 -18.98
CA LEU A 61 20.97 -2.12 -18.66
C LEU A 61 22.01 -1.02 -18.53
N GLN A 62 23.18 -1.30 -17.94
CA GLN A 62 24.28 -0.35 -17.84
C GLN A 62 24.82 0.05 -19.21
N GLU A 63 25.08 -0.91 -20.10
CA GLU A 63 25.55 -0.64 -21.46
C GLU A 63 24.54 0.18 -22.26
N ILE A 64 23.27 -0.20 -22.24
CA ILE A 64 22.20 0.56 -22.88
C ILE A 64 22.12 1.99 -22.34
N LYS A 65 22.23 2.19 -21.02
CA LYS A 65 22.15 3.52 -20.41
C LYS A 65 23.37 4.40 -20.70
N THR A 66 24.55 3.81 -20.80
CA THR A 66 25.84 4.57 -20.95
C THR A 66 26.35 4.64 -22.38
N GLN A 67 26.07 3.61 -23.19
CA GLN A 67 26.60 3.48 -24.54
C GLN A 67 25.51 3.51 -25.62
N GLY A 68 24.25 3.30 -25.24
CA GLY A 68 23.10 3.22 -26.17
C GLY A 68 23.07 1.95 -27.01
N ILE A 69 23.89 0.93 -26.67
CA ILE A 69 23.98 -0.30 -27.45
C ILE A 69 24.29 -1.51 -26.55
N TYR A 70 23.68 -2.66 -26.84
CA TYR A 70 24.00 -3.95 -26.23
C TYR A 70 23.96 -5.05 -27.31
N GLN A 71 25.04 -5.82 -27.46
CA GLN A 71 25.18 -6.88 -28.49
C GLN A 71 24.74 -6.43 -29.90
N GLY A 72 25.04 -5.18 -30.28
CA GLY A 72 24.65 -4.62 -31.58
C GLY A 72 23.22 -4.12 -31.69
N ILE A 73 22.45 -4.19 -30.62
CA ILE A 73 21.07 -3.67 -30.55
C ILE A 73 21.12 -2.25 -30.00
N GLU A 74 20.79 -1.27 -30.83
CA GLU A 74 20.74 0.14 -30.44
C GLU A 74 19.45 0.48 -29.74
N TYR A 75 19.53 1.09 -28.56
CA TYR A 75 18.36 1.56 -27.83
C TYR A 75 18.71 2.69 -26.85
N ASP A 76 17.97 3.80 -26.92
CA ASP A 76 18.10 4.94 -26.02
C ASP A 76 17.04 4.85 -24.91
N HIS A 77 17.40 4.24 -23.78
CA HIS A 77 16.53 4.13 -22.63
C HIS A 77 16.52 5.42 -21.81
N LYS A 78 15.39 6.14 -21.82
CA LYS A 78 15.22 7.40 -21.08
C LYS A 78 14.85 7.20 -19.60
N GLY A 79 14.29 6.04 -19.23
CA GLY A 79 13.84 5.74 -17.86
C GLY A 79 14.98 5.64 -16.85
N PRO A 80 14.68 5.68 -15.56
CA PRO A 80 15.66 5.40 -14.51
C PRO A 80 16.07 3.92 -14.54
N ALA A 81 17.25 3.62 -14.01
CA ALA A 81 17.70 2.27 -13.68
C ALA A 81 18.60 2.35 -12.44
N HIS A 82 18.37 1.47 -11.47
CA HIS A 82 19.19 1.36 -10.27
C HIS A 82 19.72 -0.06 -10.20
N LEU A 83 21.01 -0.22 -10.50
CA LEU A 83 21.60 -1.52 -10.76
C LEU A 83 21.98 -2.27 -9.49
N SER A 84 21.71 -3.57 -9.46
CA SER A 84 22.06 -4.49 -8.36
C SER A 84 23.41 -5.15 -8.52
N ILE A 85 24.28 -4.65 -9.41
CA ILE A 85 25.64 -5.19 -9.66
C ILE A 85 26.43 -5.22 -8.35
N GLY A 86 26.87 -6.42 -7.95
CA GLY A 86 27.59 -6.69 -6.70
C GLY A 86 26.70 -7.17 -5.56
N GLN A 87 25.36 -7.30 -5.77
CA GLN A 87 24.38 -7.75 -4.77
C GLN A 87 23.74 -9.10 -5.14
N GLU A 88 24.19 -9.77 -6.18
CA GLU A 88 23.60 -10.96 -6.77
C GLU A 88 23.54 -12.14 -5.79
N ALA A 89 24.59 -12.36 -5.01
CA ALA A 89 24.69 -13.44 -4.06
C ALA A 89 23.63 -13.33 -2.94
N ALA A 90 23.41 -12.10 -2.47
CA ALA A 90 22.39 -11.82 -1.46
C ALA A 90 20.99 -12.10 -2.00
N ALA A 91 20.67 -11.64 -3.23
CA ALA A 91 19.36 -11.83 -3.85
C ALA A 91 19.08 -13.31 -4.14
N VAL A 92 20.05 -14.03 -4.71
CA VAL A 92 19.90 -15.45 -5.07
C VAL A 92 19.87 -16.32 -3.81
N GLY A 93 20.76 -16.09 -2.84
CA GLY A 93 20.75 -16.80 -1.57
C GLY A 93 19.43 -16.66 -0.83
N GLN A 94 18.84 -15.45 -0.83
CA GLN A 94 17.51 -15.20 -0.27
C GLN A 94 16.45 -16.03 -0.97
N ALA A 95 16.42 -16.02 -2.30
CA ALA A 95 15.35 -16.63 -3.09
C ALA A 95 15.46 -18.16 -3.19
N PHE A 96 16.63 -18.75 -2.97
CA PHE A 96 16.89 -20.17 -3.21
C PHE A 96 15.91 -21.12 -2.55
N LEU A 97 15.57 -20.89 -1.28
CA LEU A 97 14.62 -21.72 -0.52
C LEU A 97 13.17 -21.20 -0.56
N LEU A 98 12.91 -20.04 -1.17
CA LEU A 98 11.56 -19.49 -1.22
C LEU A 98 10.66 -20.33 -2.14
N ARG A 99 9.42 -20.49 -1.70
CA ARG A 99 8.33 -21.15 -2.44
C ARG A 99 7.58 -20.13 -3.29
N PRO A 100 6.75 -20.56 -4.26
CA PRO A 100 5.90 -19.63 -5.02
C PRO A 100 4.99 -18.77 -4.13
N ASP A 101 4.47 -19.35 -3.06
CA ASP A 101 3.61 -18.69 -2.06
C ASP A 101 4.36 -17.81 -1.02
N ASP A 102 5.68 -17.73 -1.08
CA ASP A 102 6.45 -16.74 -0.34
C ASP A 102 6.52 -15.43 -1.14
N HIS A 103 6.27 -14.30 -0.51
CA HIS A 103 6.21 -13.02 -1.20
C HIS A 103 7.43 -12.14 -0.91
N VAL A 104 7.99 -11.55 -1.98
CA VAL A 104 9.15 -10.67 -1.90
C VAL A 104 8.76 -9.27 -2.35
N PHE A 105 8.93 -8.31 -1.46
CA PHE A 105 8.83 -6.88 -1.74
C PHE A 105 10.23 -6.30 -1.85
N GLY A 106 10.40 -5.33 -2.72
CA GLY A 106 11.71 -4.76 -3.01
C GLY A 106 11.79 -3.25 -2.81
N SER A 107 13.01 -2.72 -2.90
CA SER A 107 13.30 -1.29 -2.97
C SER A 107 13.36 -0.82 -4.42
N HIS A 108 13.82 0.43 -4.64
CA HIS A 108 14.09 0.95 -5.98
C HIS A 108 15.23 0.20 -6.73
N ARG A 109 16.04 -0.62 -6.02
CA ARG A 109 17.16 -1.42 -6.52
C ARG A 109 16.89 -2.91 -6.35
N SER A 110 15.89 -3.43 -7.04
CA SER A 110 15.39 -4.79 -6.79
C SER A 110 15.30 -5.67 -8.04
N HIS A 111 15.97 -5.34 -9.13
CA HIS A 111 16.00 -6.24 -10.27
C HIS A 111 16.59 -7.61 -9.88
N GLY A 112 17.61 -7.62 -9.02
CA GLY A 112 18.20 -8.83 -8.50
C GLY A 112 17.19 -9.72 -7.79
N GLU A 113 16.42 -9.17 -6.87
CA GLU A 113 15.40 -9.90 -6.09
C GLU A 113 14.24 -10.38 -6.98
N ILE A 114 13.81 -9.57 -7.96
CA ILE A 114 12.79 -9.93 -8.94
C ILE A 114 13.23 -11.17 -9.75
N LEU A 115 14.43 -11.11 -10.33
CA LEU A 115 14.96 -12.18 -11.17
C LEU A 115 15.27 -13.44 -10.35
N ALA A 116 15.87 -13.29 -9.16
CA ALA A 116 16.17 -14.40 -8.27
C ALA A 116 14.89 -15.13 -7.82
N LYS A 117 13.87 -14.38 -7.40
CA LYS A 117 12.59 -14.97 -6.98
C LYS A 117 11.87 -15.65 -8.15
N GLY A 118 11.89 -15.03 -9.34
CA GLY A 118 11.32 -15.59 -10.55
C GLY A 118 12.01 -16.89 -10.97
N ALA A 119 13.34 -16.91 -11.01
CA ALA A 119 14.11 -18.12 -11.31
C ALA A 119 13.87 -19.24 -10.30
N SER A 120 13.79 -18.90 -8.99
CA SER A 120 13.46 -19.85 -7.94
C SER A 120 12.06 -20.43 -8.10
N ALA A 121 11.06 -19.62 -8.44
CA ALA A 121 9.70 -20.05 -8.70
C ALA A 121 9.62 -21.01 -9.91
N ILE A 122 10.26 -20.66 -11.02
CA ILE A 122 10.32 -21.47 -12.24
C ILE A 122 10.87 -22.88 -11.95
N ARG A 123 11.88 -23.01 -11.08
CA ARG A 123 12.42 -24.34 -10.73
C ARG A 123 11.43 -25.20 -9.93
N LYS A 124 10.56 -24.60 -9.14
CA LYS A 124 9.69 -25.27 -8.17
C LYS A 124 8.26 -25.52 -8.65
N ILE A 125 7.78 -24.70 -9.57
CA ILE A 125 6.48 -24.85 -10.20
C ILE A 125 6.57 -25.94 -11.27
N ASP A 126 5.56 -26.80 -11.40
CA ASP A 126 5.55 -27.81 -12.45
C ASP A 126 5.27 -27.21 -13.84
N ASP A 127 5.58 -27.99 -14.90
CA ASP A 127 5.50 -27.49 -16.27
C ASP A 127 4.07 -27.11 -16.69
N ALA A 128 3.06 -27.81 -16.20
CA ALA A 128 1.67 -27.54 -16.55
C ALA A 128 1.18 -26.23 -15.89
N GLU A 129 1.53 -26.02 -14.63
CA GLU A 129 1.21 -24.78 -13.92
C GLU A 129 1.98 -23.58 -14.48
N LEU A 130 3.29 -23.75 -14.83
CA LEU A 130 4.06 -22.72 -15.51
C LEU A 130 3.42 -22.30 -16.84
N GLN A 131 2.99 -23.27 -17.63
CA GLN A 131 2.35 -23.01 -18.90
C GLN A 131 1.04 -22.23 -18.70
N ALA A 132 0.21 -22.64 -17.74
CA ALA A 132 -1.05 -21.98 -17.43
C ALA A 132 -0.82 -20.53 -16.96
N VAL A 133 0.16 -20.30 -16.09
CA VAL A 133 0.51 -18.93 -15.64
C VAL A 133 0.91 -18.02 -16.81
N MET A 134 1.74 -18.52 -17.74
CA MET A 134 2.16 -17.72 -18.89
C MET A 134 1.02 -17.46 -19.88
N GLU A 135 0.11 -18.41 -20.07
CA GLU A 135 -1.05 -18.27 -20.96
C GLU A 135 -2.12 -17.34 -20.38
N ASP A 136 -2.37 -17.40 -19.08
CA ASP A 136 -3.40 -16.59 -18.42
C ASP A 136 -2.94 -15.14 -18.19
N PHE A 137 -1.67 -14.94 -17.91
CA PHE A 137 -1.14 -13.62 -17.56
C PHE A 137 -1.31 -12.62 -18.70
N LEU A 138 -2.06 -11.54 -18.44
CA LEU A 138 -2.45 -10.55 -19.46
C LEU A 138 -3.07 -11.15 -20.72
N GLY A 139 -3.77 -12.29 -20.59
CA GLY A 139 -4.34 -13.03 -21.72
C GLY A 139 -3.28 -13.57 -22.69
N GLY A 140 -2.06 -13.85 -22.19
CA GLY A 140 -0.94 -14.38 -22.96
C GLY A 140 -0.17 -13.34 -23.80
N ASP A 141 -0.39 -12.04 -23.60
CA ASP A 141 0.28 -10.99 -24.39
C ASP A 141 1.81 -11.08 -24.30
N CYS A 142 2.36 -11.28 -23.10
CA CYS A 142 3.79 -11.45 -22.89
C CYS A 142 4.31 -12.73 -23.56
N LEU A 143 3.60 -13.86 -23.38
CA LEU A 143 3.97 -15.15 -23.93
C LEU A 143 4.03 -15.11 -25.47
N ARG A 144 3.01 -14.53 -26.12
CA ARG A 144 2.96 -14.40 -27.59
C ARG A 144 4.14 -13.65 -28.21
N VAL A 145 4.72 -12.70 -27.49
CA VAL A 145 5.94 -12.02 -27.95
C VAL A 145 7.14 -12.93 -27.81
N VAL A 146 7.29 -13.60 -26.68
CA VAL A 146 8.42 -14.48 -26.40
C VAL A 146 8.47 -15.65 -27.39
N GLU A 147 7.33 -16.27 -27.72
CA GLU A 147 7.22 -17.41 -28.64
C GLU A 147 7.66 -17.09 -30.08
N LYS A 148 7.71 -15.81 -30.47
CA LYS A 148 8.20 -15.44 -31.82
C LYS A 148 9.68 -15.76 -32.06
N GLU A 149 10.49 -15.75 -31.02
CA GLU A 149 11.92 -16.10 -31.08
C GLU A 149 12.25 -17.36 -30.28
N THR A 150 11.30 -17.97 -29.55
CA THR A 150 11.53 -19.21 -28.80
C THR A 150 10.82 -20.35 -29.52
N SER A 151 11.58 -21.15 -30.26
CA SER A 151 11.08 -22.36 -30.90
C SER A 151 11.82 -23.57 -30.32
N GLY A 152 11.07 -24.44 -29.67
CA GLY A 152 11.62 -25.64 -29.02
C GLY A 152 12.24 -25.36 -27.64
N GLY A 153 12.56 -26.42 -26.90
CA GLY A 153 13.05 -26.32 -25.52
C GLY A 153 12.02 -26.83 -24.52
N SER A 154 12.37 -26.80 -23.23
CA SER A 154 11.49 -27.16 -22.14
C SER A 154 10.57 -25.98 -21.78
N VAL A 155 9.44 -26.27 -21.09
CA VAL A 155 8.55 -25.22 -20.54
C VAL A 155 9.33 -24.30 -19.60
N LYS A 156 10.33 -24.82 -18.87
CA LYS A 156 11.16 -24.03 -17.98
C LYS A 156 12.10 -23.07 -18.72
N ASP A 157 12.63 -23.47 -19.89
CA ASP A 157 13.41 -22.54 -20.73
C ASP A 157 12.50 -21.43 -21.28
N LEU A 158 11.29 -21.76 -21.71
CA LEU A 158 10.29 -20.76 -22.14
C LEU A 158 9.90 -19.81 -20.99
N ALA A 159 9.67 -20.33 -19.78
CA ALA A 159 9.36 -19.53 -18.61
C ALA A 159 10.50 -18.60 -18.20
N ARG A 160 11.78 -19.03 -18.41
CA ARG A 160 12.94 -18.18 -18.19
C ARG A 160 13.01 -17.04 -19.20
N ASP A 161 12.78 -17.32 -20.49
CA ASP A 161 12.69 -16.27 -21.51
C ASP A 161 11.53 -15.30 -21.24
N PHE A 162 10.38 -15.83 -20.78
CA PHE A 162 9.22 -15.03 -20.36
C PHE A 162 9.57 -14.11 -19.18
N LEU A 163 10.26 -14.61 -18.14
CA LEU A 163 10.70 -13.81 -17.00
C LEU A 163 11.62 -12.66 -17.44
N LEU A 164 12.64 -12.95 -18.25
CA LEU A 164 13.61 -11.96 -18.73
C LEU A 164 12.94 -10.92 -19.61
N TYR A 165 12.13 -11.37 -20.57
CA TYR A 165 11.43 -10.46 -21.46
C TYR A 165 10.41 -9.61 -20.71
N GLY A 166 9.57 -10.22 -19.85
CA GLY A 166 8.52 -9.52 -19.12
C GLY A 166 9.07 -8.43 -18.19
N ALA A 167 10.16 -8.71 -17.49
CA ALA A 167 10.87 -7.74 -16.66
C ALA A 167 11.48 -6.60 -17.50
N LEU A 168 12.14 -6.92 -18.61
CA LEU A 168 12.77 -5.92 -19.47
C LEU A 168 11.73 -5.08 -20.24
N ALA A 169 10.66 -5.71 -20.72
CA ALA A 169 9.54 -5.05 -21.35
C ALA A 169 8.87 -4.04 -20.40
N GLU A 170 8.77 -4.39 -19.12
CA GLU A 170 8.27 -3.46 -18.09
C GLU A 170 9.19 -2.25 -17.94
N ILE A 171 10.51 -2.47 -17.81
CA ILE A 171 11.51 -1.39 -17.70
C ILE A 171 11.47 -0.47 -18.92
N PHE A 172 11.26 -1.03 -20.11
CA PHE A 172 11.20 -0.27 -21.37
C PHE A 172 9.79 0.28 -21.69
N ALA A 173 8.87 0.22 -20.76
CA ALA A 173 7.50 0.72 -20.87
C ALA A 173 6.74 0.09 -22.06
N ARG A 174 6.70 -1.24 -22.13
CA ARG A 174 5.95 -2.01 -23.15
C ARG A 174 4.64 -2.53 -22.60
N ALA A 175 3.61 -2.54 -23.44
CA ALA A 175 2.27 -3.03 -23.08
C ALA A 175 2.25 -4.53 -22.71
N SER A 176 3.23 -5.30 -23.15
CA SER A 176 3.45 -6.71 -22.84
C SER A 176 4.38 -6.95 -21.63
N GLY A 177 4.89 -5.89 -20.98
CA GLY A 177 5.62 -5.98 -19.71
C GLY A 177 4.73 -6.40 -18.55
N PHE A 178 5.33 -6.80 -17.43
CA PHE A 178 4.61 -7.34 -16.28
C PHE A 178 3.53 -6.41 -15.68
N ASN A 179 3.70 -5.11 -15.80
CA ASN A 179 2.73 -4.09 -15.38
C ASN A 179 2.29 -3.23 -16.57
N ARG A 180 2.30 -3.80 -17.76
CA ARG A 180 2.02 -3.13 -19.03
C ARG A 180 2.88 -1.88 -19.28
N GLY A 181 4.07 -1.82 -18.67
CA GLY A 181 5.00 -0.70 -18.78
C GLY A 181 4.64 0.53 -17.95
N LEU A 182 3.68 0.43 -17.03
CA LEU A 182 3.26 1.54 -16.16
C LEU A 182 4.03 1.60 -14.83
N GLY A 183 4.66 0.50 -14.42
CA GLY A 183 5.53 0.47 -13.23
C GLY A 183 6.97 0.88 -13.53
N GLY A 184 7.52 0.43 -14.62
CA GLY A 184 8.91 0.67 -15.01
C GLY A 184 9.92 -0.03 -14.09
N SER A 185 11.16 0.47 -14.09
CA SER A 185 12.29 -0.15 -13.36
C SER A 185 12.10 -0.26 -11.85
N MET A 186 11.45 0.72 -11.23
CA MET A 186 11.36 0.84 -9.77
C MET A 186 10.03 0.33 -9.18
N HIS A 187 9.12 -0.17 -10.00
CA HIS A 187 7.80 -0.65 -9.58
C HIS A 187 7.39 -1.91 -10.34
N ALA A 188 8.36 -2.70 -10.83
CA ALA A 188 8.10 -3.96 -11.51
C ALA A 188 7.76 -5.06 -10.50
N PHE A 189 6.79 -5.92 -10.83
CA PHE A 189 6.42 -7.08 -10.02
C PHE A 189 5.68 -8.12 -10.88
N PHE A 190 5.61 -9.36 -10.37
CA PHE A 190 4.92 -10.47 -11.01
C PHE A 190 4.34 -11.40 -9.94
N THR A 191 3.13 -11.12 -9.49
CA THR A 191 2.50 -11.79 -8.34
C THR A 191 2.35 -13.31 -8.49
N PRO A 192 2.14 -13.89 -9.70
CA PRO A 192 2.06 -15.35 -9.84
C PRO A 192 3.31 -16.11 -9.37
N PHE A 193 4.48 -15.45 -9.36
CA PHE A 193 5.71 -16.03 -8.84
C PHE A 193 6.08 -15.53 -7.43
N GLY A 194 5.15 -14.83 -6.74
CA GLY A 194 5.40 -14.24 -5.43
C GLY A 194 6.33 -13.03 -5.47
N ILE A 195 6.48 -12.40 -6.63
CA ILE A 195 7.19 -11.13 -6.81
C ILE A 195 6.16 -10.01 -6.62
N PHE A 196 6.20 -9.36 -5.47
CA PHE A 196 5.34 -8.23 -5.12
C PHE A 196 6.05 -6.90 -5.38
N PRO A 197 5.35 -5.75 -5.28
CA PRO A 197 5.90 -4.49 -5.71
C PRO A 197 7.26 -4.14 -5.11
N ASN A 198 8.23 -3.77 -5.96
CA ASN A 198 9.36 -2.96 -5.53
C ASN A 198 8.93 -1.48 -5.50
N ASN A 199 9.60 -0.65 -4.72
CA ASN A 199 9.11 0.69 -4.39
C ASN A 199 10.21 1.74 -4.51
N ALA A 200 9.93 2.79 -5.29
CA ALA A 200 10.84 3.93 -5.44
C ALA A 200 10.92 4.80 -4.18
N ILE A 201 9.85 4.82 -3.38
CA ILE A 201 9.83 5.63 -2.16
C ILE A 201 10.61 4.89 -1.08
N VAL A 202 11.64 5.57 -0.58
CA VAL A 202 12.58 5.00 0.40
C VAL A 202 11.84 4.70 1.71
N GLY A 203 11.90 3.44 2.14
CA GLY A 203 11.19 2.97 3.34
C GLY A 203 9.77 2.45 3.11
N GLY A 204 9.11 2.80 1.99
CA GLY A 204 7.72 2.47 1.72
C GLY A 204 7.42 0.98 1.47
N SER A 205 8.43 0.12 1.34
CA SER A 205 8.21 -1.33 1.24
C SER A 205 7.97 -2.00 2.60
N ALA A 206 8.35 -1.36 3.70
CA ALA A 206 8.31 -1.98 5.02
C ALA A 206 6.88 -2.19 5.51
N ASP A 207 6.05 -1.16 5.45
CA ASP A 207 4.66 -1.18 5.89
C ASP A 207 3.77 -1.95 4.93
N ILE A 208 3.97 -1.80 3.61
CA ILE A 208 3.23 -2.58 2.60
C ILE A 208 3.50 -4.09 2.79
N ALA A 209 4.75 -4.51 2.93
CA ALA A 209 5.10 -5.90 3.21
C ALA A 209 4.52 -6.40 4.54
N THR A 210 4.46 -5.53 5.55
CA THR A 210 3.80 -5.84 6.83
C THR A 210 2.30 -6.10 6.64
N GLY A 211 1.64 -5.33 5.78
CA GLY A 211 0.24 -5.55 5.39
C GLY A 211 0.01 -6.88 4.67
N SER A 212 0.92 -7.27 3.78
CA SER A 212 0.91 -8.59 3.14
C SER A 212 1.04 -9.72 4.18
N ALA A 213 1.95 -9.58 5.13
CA ALA A 213 2.11 -10.55 6.22
C ALA A 213 0.87 -10.62 7.13
N LEU A 214 0.22 -9.49 7.39
CA LEU A 214 -1.05 -9.43 8.11
C LEU A 214 -2.14 -10.18 7.33
N PHE A 215 -2.24 -9.98 6.01
CA PHE A 215 -3.18 -10.72 5.17
C PHE A 215 -2.99 -12.23 5.28
N LYS A 216 -1.73 -12.70 5.13
CA LYS A 216 -1.42 -14.14 5.26
C LYS A 216 -1.89 -14.69 6.60
N LYS A 217 -1.59 -13.98 7.69
CA LYS A 217 -1.98 -14.38 9.04
C LYS A 217 -3.50 -14.42 9.22
N VAL A 218 -4.20 -13.32 8.91
CA VAL A 218 -5.66 -13.21 9.08
C VAL A 218 -6.41 -14.23 8.22
N ASN A 219 -5.96 -14.41 6.97
CA ASN A 219 -6.62 -15.29 6.00
C ASN A 219 -6.02 -16.71 5.96
N ARG A 220 -5.17 -17.08 6.93
CA ARG A 220 -4.58 -18.41 7.07
C ARG A 220 -3.88 -18.89 5.80
N LYS A 221 -3.24 -17.97 5.07
CA LYS A 221 -2.47 -18.30 3.87
C LYS A 221 -1.06 -18.76 4.25
N ASN A 222 -0.55 -19.71 3.51
CA ASN A 222 0.82 -20.20 3.68
C ASN A 222 1.86 -19.18 3.22
N GLY A 223 3.11 -19.48 3.49
CA GLY A 223 4.25 -18.70 3.06
C GLY A 223 4.63 -17.57 4.02
N LEU A 224 5.76 -16.98 3.76
CA LEU A 224 6.30 -15.82 4.46
C LEU A 224 6.43 -14.62 3.53
N VAL A 225 6.68 -13.47 4.13
CA VAL A 225 6.91 -12.21 3.40
C VAL A 225 8.32 -11.71 3.70
N ILE A 226 9.02 -11.25 2.67
CA ILE A 226 10.31 -10.58 2.82
C ILE A 226 10.17 -9.13 2.33
N ALA A 227 10.48 -8.20 3.22
CA ALA A 227 10.62 -6.79 2.89
C ALA A 227 12.10 -6.48 2.66
N ASN A 228 12.53 -6.35 1.40
CA ASN A 228 13.89 -5.89 1.08
C ASN A 228 13.95 -4.37 1.16
N ILE A 229 14.77 -3.87 2.07
CA ILE A 229 14.89 -2.47 2.42
C ILE A 229 16.36 -2.08 2.35
N GLY A 230 16.68 -0.93 1.78
CA GLY A 230 18.06 -0.40 1.82
C GLY A 230 18.43 0.05 3.24
N ASP A 231 19.71 -0.03 3.58
CA ASP A 231 20.24 0.38 4.89
C ASP A 231 19.89 1.84 5.25
N ALA A 232 19.97 2.75 4.28
CA ALA A 232 19.58 4.16 4.49
C ALA A 232 18.08 4.35 4.80
N SER A 233 17.22 3.40 4.42
CA SER A 233 15.77 3.43 4.71
C SER A 233 15.48 3.33 6.20
N MET A 234 16.45 2.92 7.02
CA MET A 234 16.33 2.90 8.47
C MET A 234 16.15 4.30 9.08
N GLY A 235 16.49 5.35 8.34
CA GLY A 235 16.18 6.74 8.70
C GLY A 235 14.72 7.14 8.50
N CYS A 236 13.91 6.34 7.82
CA CYS A 236 12.51 6.64 7.51
C CYS A 236 11.57 6.23 8.65
N GLY A 237 10.69 7.14 9.08
CA GLY A 237 9.68 6.88 10.11
C GLY A 237 8.82 5.63 9.83
N PRO A 238 8.23 5.48 8.62
CA PRO A 238 7.41 4.34 8.24
C PRO A 238 8.09 2.97 8.46
N THR A 239 9.41 2.88 8.27
CA THR A 239 10.16 1.63 8.56
C THR A 239 10.09 1.24 10.04
N TRP A 240 10.22 2.20 10.95
CA TRP A 240 10.08 1.98 12.39
C TRP A 240 8.65 1.66 12.79
N GLU A 241 7.70 2.38 12.23
CA GLU A 241 6.28 2.15 12.45
C GLU A 241 5.87 0.75 12.01
N ALA A 242 6.33 0.29 10.84
CA ALA A 242 6.08 -1.04 10.32
C ALA A 242 6.65 -2.15 11.22
N MET A 243 7.89 -2.00 11.68
CA MET A 243 8.51 -2.97 12.61
C MET A 243 7.76 -3.02 13.95
N ASN A 244 7.35 -1.86 14.50
CA ASN A 244 6.56 -1.78 15.71
C ASN A 244 5.18 -2.42 15.52
N PHE A 245 4.50 -2.15 14.41
CA PHE A 245 3.22 -2.77 14.06
C PHE A 245 3.36 -4.29 13.97
N ALA A 246 4.36 -4.78 13.24
CA ALA A 246 4.61 -6.22 13.11
C ALA A 246 4.95 -6.90 14.44
N GLY A 247 5.60 -6.18 15.36
CA GLY A 247 6.00 -6.65 16.67
C GLY A 247 4.94 -6.52 17.76
N MET A 248 3.71 -6.09 17.46
CA MET A 248 2.65 -5.90 18.46
C MET A 248 2.41 -7.15 19.30
N ARG A 249 2.49 -7.00 20.62
CA ARG A 249 2.27 -8.10 21.57
C ARG A 249 0.88 -8.72 21.50
N GLN A 250 -0.12 -7.99 21.03
CA GLN A 250 -1.48 -8.50 20.90
C GLN A 250 -1.57 -9.75 20.00
N PHE A 251 -0.71 -9.89 19.00
CA PHE A 251 -0.67 -11.08 18.14
C PHE A 251 -0.37 -12.36 18.93
N HIS A 252 0.41 -12.27 20.00
CA HIS A 252 0.78 -13.38 20.87
C HIS A 252 -0.15 -13.55 22.09
N GLU A 253 -0.74 -12.44 22.58
CA GLU A 253 -1.40 -12.43 23.88
C GLU A 253 -2.93 -12.33 23.80
N LEU A 254 -3.46 -11.64 22.78
CA LEU A 254 -4.88 -11.27 22.72
C LEU A 254 -5.65 -11.95 21.58
N TRP A 255 -4.98 -12.34 20.50
CA TRP A 255 -5.63 -13.01 19.39
C TRP A 255 -6.02 -14.44 19.76
N ASP A 256 -7.04 -14.96 19.06
CA ASP A 256 -7.54 -16.31 19.27
C ASP A 256 -6.44 -17.36 19.07
N GLU A 257 -6.53 -18.47 19.80
CA GLU A 257 -5.47 -19.50 19.85
C GLU A 257 -5.04 -19.98 18.47
N SER A 258 -5.99 -20.14 17.54
CA SER A 258 -5.74 -20.58 16.16
C SER A 258 -4.95 -19.58 15.31
N LEU A 259 -4.86 -18.32 15.74
CA LEU A 259 -4.15 -17.23 15.07
C LEU A 259 -3.07 -16.59 15.95
N ARG A 260 -2.75 -17.19 17.11
CA ARG A 260 -1.69 -16.70 17.98
C ARG A 260 -0.33 -16.84 17.31
N GLY A 261 0.55 -15.87 17.58
CA GLY A 261 1.92 -15.81 17.05
C GLY A 261 2.16 -14.53 16.26
N GLY A 262 3.42 -14.21 15.97
CA GLY A 262 3.83 -13.02 15.25
C GLY A 262 3.48 -13.04 13.76
N LEU A 263 3.72 -11.94 13.09
CA LEU A 263 3.56 -11.86 11.63
C LEU A 263 4.68 -12.64 10.92
N PRO A 264 4.38 -13.36 9.82
CA PRO A 264 5.36 -14.13 9.07
C PRO A 264 6.20 -13.24 8.14
N ILE A 265 6.93 -12.27 8.69
CA ILE A 265 7.72 -11.30 7.93
C ILE A 265 9.19 -11.27 8.33
N ILE A 266 10.05 -11.16 7.32
CA ILE A 266 11.48 -10.86 7.43
C ILE A 266 11.70 -9.42 6.96
N PHE A 267 12.13 -8.53 7.85
CA PHE A 267 12.68 -7.24 7.47
C PHE A 267 14.15 -7.45 7.08
N ASN A 268 14.43 -7.52 5.80
CA ASN A 268 15.78 -7.73 5.28
C ASN A 268 16.41 -6.40 4.84
N PHE A 269 17.35 -5.91 5.61
CA PHE A 269 18.13 -4.72 5.28
C PHE A 269 19.31 -5.09 4.39
N MET A 270 19.20 -4.77 3.10
CA MET A 270 20.26 -4.89 2.11
C MET A 270 21.28 -3.77 2.34
N ASN A 271 22.24 -4.04 3.24
CA ASN A 271 23.22 -3.06 3.68
C ASN A 271 24.42 -3.00 2.75
N ASN A 272 24.45 -1.96 1.91
CA ASN A 272 25.57 -1.65 1.02
C ASN A 272 26.39 -0.43 1.50
N PHE A 273 26.16 0.02 2.74
CA PHE A 273 26.83 1.11 3.45
C PHE A 273 26.61 2.51 2.90
N TYR A 274 25.78 2.66 1.88
CA TYR A 274 25.56 3.97 1.24
C TYR A 274 24.06 4.23 1.02
N GLY A 275 23.63 5.43 1.36
CA GLY A 275 22.39 6.00 0.86
C GLY A 275 22.53 6.33 -0.63
N MET A 276 22.20 7.56 -1.04
CA MET A 276 22.48 7.99 -2.42
C MET A 276 23.99 8.21 -2.63
N GLY A 277 24.59 9.08 -1.85
CA GLY A 277 26.03 9.39 -1.87
C GLY A 277 26.68 9.37 -0.48
N GLY A 278 25.91 9.56 0.61
CA GLY A 278 26.42 9.54 1.97
C GLY A 278 26.54 8.12 2.53
N GLN A 279 27.55 7.90 3.36
CA GLN A 279 27.71 6.67 4.13
C GLN A 279 26.63 6.54 5.18
N THR A 280 26.13 5.33 5.39
CA THR A 280 25.17 5.06 6.45
C THR A 280 25.84 4.86 7.80
N ALA A 281 26.64 3.83 7.95
CA ALA A 281 27.43 3.63 9.17
C ALA A 281 28.54 4.70 9.27
N GLY A 282 28.59 5.37 10.41
CA GLY A 282 29.60 6.40 10.69
C GLY A 282 29.28 7.83 10.22
N GLU A 283 28.22 8.02 9.41
CA GLU A 283 27.80 9.35 8.95
C GLU A 283 26.33 9.63 9.26
N THR A 284 25.39 8.95 8.57
CA THR A 284 23.96 9.30 8.64
C THR A 284 23.18 8.45 9.63
N MET A 285 23.69 7.29 10.06
CA MET A 285 23.03 6.41 11.02
C MET A 285 23.65 6.52 12.41
N ALA A 286 22.79 6.45 13.44
CA ALA A 286 23.20 6.50 14.85
C ALA A 286 23.85 5.22 15.37
N PHE A 287 23.98 4.19 14.53
CA PHE A 287 24.49 2.87 14.93
C PHE A 287 25.35 2.27 13.79
N ASP A 288 26.31 1.44 14.16
CA ASP A 288 27.25 0.83 13.21
C ASP A 288 26.68 -0.43 12.52
N MET A 289 25.75 -1.13 13.18
CA MET A 289 25.14 -2.37 12.72
C MET A 289 23.63 -2.30 12.82
N LEU A 290 22.94 -2.46 11.69
CA LEU A 290 21.48 -2.40 11.59
C LEU A 290 20.79 -3.51 12.39
N SER A 291 21.38 -4.70 12.46
CA SER A 291 20.86 -5.83 13.24
C SER A 291 20.58 -5.47 14.70
N ARG A 292 21.28 -4.47 15.25
CA ARG A 292 21.05 -3.96 16.60
C ARG A 292 19.65 -3.37 16.81
N VAL A 293 19.01 -2.89 15.74
CA VAL A 293 17.70 -2.23 15.82
C VAL A 293 16.63 -3.17 16.38
N GLY A 294 16.71 -4.46 16.07
CA GLY A 294 15.77 -5.45 16.59
C GLY A 294 15.65 -5.44 18.10
N ALA A 295 16.76 -5.17 18.82
CA ALA A 295 16.77 -5.08 20.28
C ALA A 295 15.97 -3.88 20.83
N GLY A 296 15.69 -2.88 20.01
CA GLY A 296 14.87 -1.73 20.36
C GLY A 296 13.37 -1.93 20.08
N VAL A 297 12.98 -2.98 19.38
CA VAL A 297 11.59 -3.20 18.94
C VAL A 297 10.84 -4.15 19.87
N ASN A 298 11.42 -5.31 20.17
CA ASN A 298 10.77 -6.28 21.05
C ASN A 298 11.78 -7.01 21.98
N PRO A 299 11.30 -7.73 23.02
CA PRO A 299 12.17 -8.44 23.96
C PRO A 299 13.08 -9.50 23.33
N ASP A 300 12.67 -10.09 22.20
CA ASP A 300 13.40 -11.14 21.49
C ASP A 300 14.35 -10.56 20.45
N ALA A 301 14.56 -9.23 20.47
CA ALA A 301 15.39 -8.47 19.51
C ALA A 301 15.01 -8.75 18.04
N MET A 302 13.75 -9.07 17.76
CA MET A 302 13.25 -9.52 16.45
C MET A 302 14.05 -10.69 15.88
N HIS A 303 14.63 -11.53 16.70
CA HIS A 303 15.56 -12.61 16.27
C HIS A 303 16.58 -12.11 15.22
N SER A 304 17.12 -10.91 15.48
CA SER A 304 18.01 -10.19 14.54
C SER A 304 19.30 -10.97 14.28
N GLU A 305 19.84 -10.76 13.08
CA GLU A 305 21.11 -11.33 12.67
C GLU A 305 21.75 -10.48 11.58
N ARG A 306 23.09 -10.44 11.55
CA ARG A 306 23.88 -9.94 10.44
C ARG A 306 24.47 -11.10 9.67
N VAL A 307 24.33 -11.12 8.34
CA VAL A 307 24.80 -12.18 7.46
C VAL A 307 25.72 -11.63 6.36
N ASP A 308 26.75 -12.41 6.02
CA ASP A 308 27.59 -12.16 4.86
C ASP A 308 26.81 -12.42 3.56
N GLY A 309 26.34 -11.35 2.92
CA GLY A 309 25.62 -11.40 1.63
C GLY A 309 26.49 -11.60 0.41
N TYR A 310 27.83 -11.69 0.56
CA TYR A 310 28.77 -12.09 -0.48
C TYR A 310 28.90 -13.61 -0.61
N ASN A 311 28.50 -14.35 0.42
CA ASN A 311 28.41 -15.80 0.38
C ASN A 311 26.93 -16.22 0.21
N PRO A 312 26.51 -16.70 -1.00
CA PRO A 312 25.13 -17.08 -1.24
C PRO A 312 24.64 -18.19 -0.29
N LEU A 313 25.52 -19.12 0.12
CA LEU A 313 25.18 -20.21 1.01
C LEU A 313 24.95 -19.75 2.46
N ALA A 314 25.67 -18.71 2.90
CA ALA A 314 25.41 -18.07 4.19
C ALA A 314 24.01 -17.43 4.23
N VAL A 315 23.61 -16.80 3.13
CA VAL A 315 22.26 -16.22 3.02
C VAL A 315 21.18 -17.31 2.99
N VAL A 316 21.40 -18.39 2.22
CA VAL A 316 20.51 -19.58 2.21
C VAL A 316 20.29 -20.11 3.64
N ASP A 317 21.36 -20.29 4.40
CA ASP A 317 21.31 -20.77 5.79
C ASP A 317 20.57 -19.80 6.71
N ALA A 318 20.82 -18.49 6.59
CA ALA A 318 20.13 -17.46 7.35
C ALA A 318 18.62 -17.47 7.07
N ILE A 319 18.22 -17.47 5.80
CA ILE A 319 16.79 -17.53 5.40
C ILE A 319 16.13 -18.81 5.94
N LYS A 320 16.81 -19.95 5.87
CA LYS A 320 16.30 -21.21 6.45
C LYS A 320 16.01 -21.06 7.94
N ARG A 321 16.97 -20.57 8.72
CA ARG A 321 16.80 -20.36 10.15
C ARG A 321 15.70 -19.34 10.49
N LYS A 322 15.58 -18.25 9.71
CA LYS A 322 14.50 -17.26 9.89
C LYS A 322 13.13 -17.84 9.54
N ARG A 323 13.04 -18.68 8.51
CA ARG A 323 11.80 -19.41 8.19
C ARG A 323 11.37 -20.30 9.36
N GLU A 324 12.28 -21.03 9.98
CA GLU A 324 11.99 -21.90 11.12
C GLU A 324 11.43 -21.09 12.33
N VAL A 325 11.89 -19.85 12.55
CA VAL A 325 11.34 -18.94 13.56
C VAL A 325 9.92 -18.54 13.17
N LEU A 326 9.71 -18.13 11.94
CA LEU A 326 8.39 -17.67 11.47
C LEU A 326 7.35 -18.79 11.44
N GLU A 327 7.74 -20.00 11.04
CA GLU A 327 6.85 -21.18 11.03
C GLU A 327 6.44 -21.62 12.46
N LYS A 328 7.21 -21.29 13.49
CA LYS A 328 6.82 -21.45 14.90
C LYS A 328 5.90 -20.35 15.42
N GLY A 329 5.69 -19.29 14.63
CA GLY A 329 4.92 -18.13 15.03
C GLY A 329 5.68 -17.13 15.92
N ASP A 330 7.01 -17.20 15.96
CA ASP A 330 7.85 -16.33 16.80
C ASP A 330 8.30 -15.03 16.07
N GLY A 331 7.73 -14.75 14.87
CA GLY A 331 8.04 -13.51 14.12
C GLY A 331 7.56 -12.23 14.82
N PRO A 332 7.86 -11.07 14.24
CA PRO A 332 8.67 -10.83 13.03
C PRO A 332 10.16 -11.05 13.25
N VAL A 333 10.94 -11.12 12.16
CA VAL A 333 12.40 -11.24 12.25
C VAL A 333 13.10 -10.15 11.45
N LEU A 334 14.32 -9.78 11.85
CA LEU A 334 15.17 -8.82 11.19
C LEU A 334 16.44 -9.50 10.67
N LEU A 335 16.82 -9.22 9.44
CA LEU A 335 18.07 -9.66 8.84
C LEU A 335 18.81 -8.45 8.27
N GLU A 336 20.09 -8.30 8.62
CA GLU A 336 21.01 -7.37 8.00
C GLU A 336 21.94 -8.13 7.06
N THR A 337 21.68 -7.99 5.75
CA THR A 337 22.47 -8.68 4.71
C THR A 337 23.52 -7.72 4.15
N ILE A 338 24.79 -8.03 4.41
CA ILE A 338 25.91 -7.21 3.94
C ILE A 338 26.12 -7.41 2.46
N THR A 339 26.06 -6.33 1.71
CA THR A 339 26.29 -6.29 0.26
C THR A 339 27.18 -5.11 -0.11
N TYR A 340 27.48 -4.97 -1.39
CA TYR A 340 28.10 -3.78 -1.93
C TYR A 340 27.68 -3.56 -3.37
N ARG A 341 27.47 -2.32 -3.78
CA ARG A 341 27.17 -2.00 -5.18
C ARG A 341 28.44 -1.59 -5.91
N PHE A 342 28.77 -2.26 -7.02
CA PHE A 342 29.96 -1.92 -7.82
C PHE A 342 29.75 -0.65 -8.66
N SER A 343 28.54 -0.41 -9.13
CA SER A 343 28.15 0.83 -9.80
C SER A 343 27.84 1.94 -8.79
N GLY A 344 27.70 3.18 -9.25
CA GLY A 344 27.18 4.28 -8.45
C GLY A 344 25.73 4.10 -8.01
N HIS A 345 25.12 5.15 -7.48
CA HIS A 345 23.69 5.12 -7.14
C HIS A 345 22.81 4.83 -8.37
N SER A 346 23.20 5.38 -9.51
CA SER A 346 22.61 5.12 -10.83
C SER A 346 23.73 4.93 -11.87
N PRO A 347 23.45 4.44 -13.12
CA PRO A 347 24.46 4.28 -14.15
C PRO A 347 25.22 5.55 -14.54
N SER A 348 24.61 6.70 -14.35
CA SER A 348 25.24 8.01 -14.63
C SER A 348 26.02 8.61 -13.44
N ASP A 349 25.99 7.92 -12.28
CA ASP A 349 26.69 8.38 -11.08
C ASP A 349 28.16 7.97 -11.12
N ALA A 350 29.05 8.97 -11.13
CA ALA A 350 30.50 8.76 -11.17
C ALA A 350 31.10 8.22 -9.85
N SER A 351 30.28 8.05 -8.80
CA SER A 351 30.75 7.54 -7.50
C SER A 351 31.87 8.32 -6.83
N SER A 352 31.95 9.63 -7.07
CA SER A 352 33.03 10.49 -6.57
C SER A 352 33.11 10.61 -5.03
N TYR A 353 32.08 10.11 -4.34
CA TYR A 353 31.99 10.04 -2.88
C TYR A 353 32.62 8.77 -2.28
N ARG A 354 33.12 7.83 -3.13
CA ARG A 354 33.80 6.60 -2.72
C ARG A 354 35.27 6.60 -3.20
N MET A 355 36.13 6.04 -2.37
CA MET A 355 37.54 5.82 -2.79
C MET A 355 37.58 4.66 -3.77
N LYS A 356 38.49 4.78 -4.77
CA LYS A 356 38.67 3.75 -5.78
C LYS A 356 39.13 2.44 -5.17
N GLU A 357 40.02 2.54 -4.20
CA GLU A 357 40.57 1.40 -3.45
C GLU A 357 39.52 0.62 -2.69
N GLU A 358 38.48 1.29 -2.19
CA GLU A 358 37.35 0.63 -1.56
C GLU A 358 36.57 -0.21 -2.57
N ILE A 359 36.24 0.36 -3.73
CA ILE A 359 35.52 -0.35 -4.79
C ILE A 359 36.36 -1.56 -5.28
N GLU A 360 37.65 -1.36 -5.54
CA GLU A 360 38.59 -2.42 -5.96
C GLU A 360 38.66 -3.54 -4.90
N SER A 361 38.68 -3.19 -3.62
CA SER A 361 38.69 -4.16 -2.54
C SER A 361 37.45 -5.06 -2.57
N TRP A 362 36.24 -4.49 -2.73
CA TRP A 362 35.02 -5.27 -2.86
C TRP A 362 34.95 -6.08 -4.15
N GLN A 363 35.45 -5.54 -5.26
CA GLN A 363 35.56 -6.27 -6.54
C GLN A 363 36.53 -7.45 -6.47
N SER A 364 37.58 -7.35 -5.66
CA SER A 364 38.55 -8.45 -5.49
C SER A 364 37.98 -9.71 -4.82
N VAL A 365 36.86 -9.56 -4.17
CA VAL A 365 36.06 -10.65 -3.55
C VAL A 365 34.71 -10.84 -4.22
N ASP A 366 34.60 -10.55 -5.52
CA ASP A 366 33.36 -10.68 -6.28
C ASP A 366 32.71 -12.06 -6.02
N PRO A 367 31.44 -12.11 -5.57
CA PRO A 367 30.78 -13.35 -5.23
C PRO A 367 30.63 -14.32 -6.39
N LEU A 368 30.52 -13.83 -7.64
CA LEU A 368 30.48 -14.68 -8.83
C LEU A 368 31.81 -15.45 -9.03
N ASP A 369 32.91 -14.76 -8.94
CA ASP A 369 34.24 -15.39 -9.14
C ASP A 369 34.59 -16.29 -7.96
N SER A 370 34.33 -15.85 -6.74
CA SER A 370 34.60 -16.60 -5.53
C SER A 370 33.77 -17.89 -5.48
N PHE A 371 32.48 -17.84 -5.81
CA PHE A 371 31.62 -19.03 -5.81
C PHE A 371 31.91 -19.98 -6.95
N ALA A 372 32.25 -19.46 -8.16
CA ALA A 372 32.72 -20.29 -9.29
C ALA A 372 34.02 -21.06 -8.96
N ALA A 373 34.94 -20.40 -8.27
CA ALA A 373 36.21 -21.03 -7.86
C ALA A 373 35.92 -22.19 -6.86
N GLU A 374 35.02 -22.01 -5.93
CA GLU A 374 34.60 -23.06 -4.98
C GLU A 374 33.89 -24.23 -5.69
N LEU A 375 32.97 -23.97 -6.61
CA LEU A 375 32.29 -25.01 -7.39
C LEU A 375 33.29 -25.81 -8.26
N LYS A 376 34.31 -25.14 -8.81
CA LYS A 376 35.38 -25.80 -9.55
C LYS A 376 36.27 -26.64 -8.63
N ARG A 377 36.58 -26.14 -7.43
CA ARG A 377 37.39 -26.85 -6.44
C ARG A 377 36.74 -28.17 -6.02
N VAL A 378 35.40 -28.19 -5.86
CA VAL A 378 34.67 -29.40 -5.51
C VAL A 378 34.26 -30.24 -6.74
N GLY A 379 34.67 -29.84 -7.95
CA GLY A 379 34.45 -30.62 -9.17
C GLY A 379 33.03 -30.59 -9.75
N VAL A 380 32.25 -29.56 -9.37
CA VAL A 380 30.83 -29.39 -9.77
C VAL A 380 30.70 -28.55 -11.05
N LEU A 381 31.54 -27.53 -11.23
CA LEU A 381 31.51 -26.62 -12.39
C LEU A 381 32.93 -26.41 -12.94
N ASP A 382 33.26 -27.02 -14.08
CA ASP A 382 34.51 -26.75 -14.79
C ASP A 382 34.44 -25.50 -15.68
N ASP A 383 35.54 -25.05 -16.21
CA ASP A 383 35.63 -23.85 -17.04
C ASP A 383 34.79 -23.97 -18.31
N GLY A 384 34.74 -25.15 -18.94
CA GLY A 384 33.95 -25.36 -20.15
C GLY A 384 32.44 -25.30 -19.91
N ALA A 385 31.98 -25.90 -18.83
CA ALA A 385 30.58 -25.83 -18.42
C ALA A 385 30.19 -24.39 -18.00
N ARG A 386 31.09 -23.67 -17.31
CA ARG A 386 30.92 -22.26 -16.97
C ARG A 386 30.77 -21.39 -18.22
N ASP A 387 31.67 -21.55 -19.19
CA ASP A 387 31.64 -20.78 -20.43
C ASP A 387 30.36 -21.04 -21.24
N ALA A 388 29.92 -22.29 -21.31
CA ALA A 388 28.68 -22.65 -21.97
C ALA A 388 27.43 -22.02 -21.29
N LEU A 389 27.42 -21.95 -19.95
CA LEU A 389 26.36 -21.30 -19.17
C LEU A 389 26.36 -19.77 -19.43
N ILE A 390 27.51 -19.13 -19.45
CA ILE A 390 27.67 -17.73 -19.76
C ILE A 390 27.11 -17.40 -21.15
N GLU A 391 27.48 -18.19 -22.17
CA GLU A 391 27.01 -18.00 -23.54
C GLU A 391 25.50 -18.22 -23.69
N LYS A 392 24.95 -19.25 -23.03
CA LYS A 392 23.50 -19.50 -22.98
C LYS A 392 22.76 -18.26 -22.39
N THR A 393 23.26 -17.73 -21.30
CA THR A 393 22.63 -16.58 -20.62
C THR A 393 22.70 -15.32 -21.47
N ARG A 394 23.86 -15.03 -22.09
CA ARG A 394 24.04 -13.90 -23.01
C ARG A 394 23.13 -13.98 -24.24
N THR A 395 22.97 -15.17 -24.78
CA THR A 395 22.07 -15.42 -25.91
C THR A 395 20.63 -15.13 -25.53
N ALA A 396 20.16 -15.63 -24.37
CA ALA A 396 18.81 -15.35 -23.88
C ALA A 396 18.60 -13.84 -23.62
N MET A 397 19.61 -13.17 -23.06
CA MET A 397 19.57 -11.73 -22.80
C MET A 397 19.48 -10.90 -24.09
N GLY A 398 20.31 -11.23 -25.11
CA GLY A 398 20.25 -10.60 -26.42
C GLY A 398 18.87 -10.76 -27.10
N LYS A 399 18.26 -11.93 -26.94
CA LYS A 399 16.90 -12.22 -27.42
C LYS A 399 15.86 -11.36 -26.70
N ALA A 400 15.86 -11.34 -25.39
CA ALA A 400 14.95 -10.50 -24.61
C ALA A 400 15.07 -9.01 -24.97
N CYS A 401 16.32 -8.54 -25.16
CA CYS A 401 16.61 -7.18 -25.56
C CYS A 401 16.05 -6.84 -26.94
N ARG A 402 16.26 -7.70 -27.97
CA ARG A 402 15.67 -7.48 -29.31
C ARG A 402 14.16 -7.38 -29.25
N LEU A 403 13.51 -8.32 -28.58
CA LEU A 403 12.06 -8.34 -28.46
C LEU A 403 11.52 -7.07 -27.75
N ALA A 404 12.15 -6.66 -26.66
CA ALA A 404 11.71 -5.51 -25.87
C ALA A 404 11.99 -4.15 -26.52
N THR A 405 12.98 -4.06 -27.43
CA THR A 405 13.31 -2.81 -28.15
C THR A 405 12.50 -2.63 -29.41
N ASP A 406 11.98 -3.69 -30.01
CA ASP A 406 11.13 -3.66 -31.20
C ASP A 406 9.72 -3.15 -30.88
N LEU A 407 9.37 -1.97 -31.38
CA LEU A 407 8.06 -1.34 -31.14
C LEU A 407 6.91 -1.97 -31.93
N GLU A 408 7.19 -2.75 -32.99
CA GLU A 408 6.14 -3.49 -33.70
C GLU A 408 5.75 -4.75 -32.93
N LEU A 409 6.73 -5.42 -32.33
CA LEU A 409 6.49 -6.61 -31.50
C LEU A 409 6.02 -6.26 -30.09
N SER A 410 6.54 -5.20 -29.53
CA SER A 410 6.35 -4.76 -28.15
C SER A 410 5.92 -3.28 -28.10
N PRO A 411 4.69 -2.94 -28.51
CA PRO A 411 4.21 -1.57 -28.51
C PRO A 411 4.01 -1.02 -27.08
N ARG A 412 3.89 0.29 -26.95
CA ARG A 412 3.49 0.96 -25.70
C ARG A 412 1.97 0.98 -25.58
N ILE A 413 1.47 1.14 -24.35
CA ILE A 413 0.06 1.47 -24.15
C ILE A 413 -0.22 2.84 -24.80
N PRO A 414 -1.31 2.96 -25.60
CA PRO A 414 -1.77 4.25 -26.08
C PRO A 414 -2.08 5.20 -24.93
N SER A 415 -1.59 6.44 -25.00
CA SER A 415 -1.72 7.42 -23.91
C SER A 415 -3.17 7.70 -23.51
N GLU A 416 -4.10 7.65 -24.46
CA GLU A 416 -5.53 7.84 -24.23
C GLU A 416 -6.17 6.73 -23.37
N LYS A 417 -5.53 5.56 -23.26
CA LYS A 417 -6.01 4.43 -22.43
C LYS A 417 -5.47 4.44 -21.01
N ILE A 418 -4.47 5.27 -20.70
CA ILE A 418 -3.85 5.29 -19.36
C ILE A 418 -4.86 5.71 -18.28
N GLY A 419 -5.71 6.68 -18.59
CA GLY A 419 -6.76 7.16 -17.69
C GLY A 419 -7.77 6.08 -17.30
N ASP A 420 -8.08 5.17 -18.20
CA ASP A 420 -9.04 4.08 -17.98
C ASP A 420 -8.50 3.02 -17.00
N LEU A 421 -7.17 2.98 -16.79
CA LEU A 421 -6.50 2.05 -15.89
C LEU A 421 -6.33 2.60 -14.45
N MET A 422 -6.77 3.84 -14.21
CA MET A 422 -6.61 4.48 -12.90
C MET A 422 -7.54 3.87 -11.84
N PHE A 423 -8.76 3.49 -12.23
CA PHE A 423 -9.75 2.86 -11.38
C PHE A 423 -10.30 1.59 -12.02
N SER A 424 -10.52 0.55 -11.24
CA SER A 424 -11.18 -0.66 -11.71
C SER A 424 -12.69 -0.47 -11.84
N ASN A 425 -13.29 0.38 -10.99
CA ASN A 425 -14.72 0.61 -10.86
C ASN A 425 -15.53 -0.69 -10.72
N ARG A 426 -14.89 -1.74 -10.18
CA ARG A 426 -15.52 -3.04 -10.00
C ARG A 426 -16.28 -3.07 -8.68
N ARG A 427 -17.41 -3.74 -8.65
CA ARG A 427 -18.16 -4.07 -7.45
C ARG A 427 -17.82 -5.52 -7.04
N CYS A 428 -17.46 -5.70 -5.80
CA CYS A 428 -17.09 -6.98 -5.24
C CYS A 428 -17.72 -7.15 -3.85
N GLU A 429 -18.57 -8.15 -3.69
CA GLU A 429 -19.23 -8.41 -2.39
C GLU A 429 -18.26 -9.01 -1.38
N SER A 430 -17.50 -10.01 -1.79
CA SER A 430 -16.49 -10.69 -0.98
C SER A 430 -15.25 -10.97 -1.81
N TYR A 431 -14.09 -10.84 -1.20
CA TYR A 431 -12.82 -11.21 -1.83
C TYR A 431 -12.43 -12.68 -1.58
N ASP A 432 -13.17 -13.39 -0.74
CA ASP A 432 -13.00 -14.83 -0.52
C ASP A 432 -14.37 -15.48 -0.29
N GLU A 433 -15.03 -15.88 -1.37
CA GLU A 433 -16.34 -16.56 -1.34
C GLU A 433 -16.24 -18.02 -0.83
N SER A 434 -15.03 -18.54 -0.67
CA SER A 434 -14.82 -19.92 -0.17
C SER A 434 -14.93 -20.01 1.35
N ARG A 435 -14.96 -18.88 2.05
CA ARG A 435 -14.97 -18.77 3.51
C ARG A 435 -16.17 -17.98 4.00
N GLU A 436 -16.85 -18.52 5.01
CA GLU A 436 -17.84 -17.75 5.75
C GLU A 436 -17.16 -16.71 6.65
N PRO A 437 -17.71 -15.49 6.76
CA PRO A 437 -17.20 -14.50 7.68
C PRO A 437 -17.26 -14.95 9.14
N GLU A 438 -16.14 -14.81 9.86
CA GLU A 438 -16.06 -15.19 11.27
C GLU A 438 -16.72 -14.13 12.15
N LEU A 439 -17.81 -14.52 12.83
CA LEU A 439 -18.58 -13.68 13.75
C LEU A 439 -18.70 -14.35 15.12
N LEU A 440 -18.70 -13.55 16.18
CA LEU A 440 -18.90 -14.00 17.56
C LEU A 440 -20.36 -14.02 17.97
N LEU A 441 -21.21 -13.17 17.35
CA LEU A 441 -22.64 -13.05 17.59
C LEU A 441 -23.36 -12.94 16.24
N ALA A 442 -24.57 -13.48 16.18
CA ALA A 442 -25.48 -13.22 15.08
C ALA A 442 -25.93 -11.75 15.06
N HIS A 443 -26.36 -11.25 13.90
CA HIS A 443 -26.76 -9.85 13.70
C HIS A 443 -27.73 -9.32 14.77
N ASP A 444 -28.82 -10.04 15.00
CA ASP A 444 -29.90 -9.69 15.92
C ASP A 444 -29.54 -9.88 17.42
N GLU A 445 -28.44 -10.61 17.69
CA GLU A 445 -27.91 -10.78 19.05
C GLU A 445 -26.98 -9.62 19.46
N ASN A 446 -26.53 -8.80 18.50
CA ASN A 446 -25.65 -7.69 18.80
C ASN A 446 -26.36 -6.61 19.64
N PRO A 447 -25.84 -6.22 20.82
CA PRO A 447 -26.50 -5.25 21.71
C PRO A 447 -26.75 -3.89 21.08
N ARG A 448 -25.85 -3.43 20.16
CA ARG A 448 -26.06 -2.15 19.47
C ARG A 448 -27.15 -2.26 18.41
N VAL A 449 -27.24 -3.34 17.65
CA VAL A 449 -28.33 -3.58 16.70
C VAL A 449 -29.65 -3.57 17.42
N GLN A 450 -29.78 -4.27 18.56
CA GLN A 450 -30.99 -4.27 19.39
C GLN A 450 -31.37 -2.88 19.94
N ALA A 451 -30.34 -2.06 20.25
CA ALA A 451 -30.57 -0.69 20.70
C ALA A 451 -30.99 0.22 19.53
N LEU A 452 -30.45 0.05 18.35
CA LEU A 452 -30.78 0.82 17.15
C LEU A 452 -32.17 0.50 16.62
N ALA A 453 -32.64 -0.73 16.77
CA ALA A 453 -34.02 -1.13 16.43
C ALA A 453 -35.09 -0.35 17.20
N LYS A 454 -34.74 0.28 18.34
CA LYS A 454 -35.62 1.08 19.17
C LYS A 454 -35.57 2.58 18.88
N LYS A 455 -34.66 3.01 18.00
CA LYS A 455 -34.50 4.42 17.63
C LYS A 455 -35.39 4.79 16.44
N SER A 456 -35.82 6.06 16.40
CA SER A 456 -36.47 6.61 15.22
C SER A 456 -35.44 6.77 14.10
N ARG A 457 -35.73 6.20 12.96
CA ARG A 457 -34.88 6.35 11.76
C ARG A 457 -35.15 7.63 10.97
N ALA A 458 -36.28 8.29 11.29
CA ALA A 458 -36.60 9.65 10.86
C ALA A 458 -36.12 10.67 11.89
N GLY A 459 -35.48 11.74 11.47
CA GLY A 459 -35.08 12.84 12.35
C GLY A 459 -36.18 13.80 12.68
N ILE A 460 -37.25 13.84 11.88
CA ILE A 460 -38.45 14.66 12.07
C ILE A 460 -39.68 13.72 12.12
N VAL A 461 -40.49 13.86 13.16
CA VAL A 461 -41.79 13.14 13.31
C VAL A 461 -42.82 14.16 13.67
N ASP A 462 -43.97 14.17 12.97
CA ASP A 462 -45.06 15.14 13.13
C ASP A 462 -44.57 16.61 13.11
N GLY A 463 -43.62 16.91 12.23
CA GLY A 463 -43.05 18.25 12.07
C GLY A 463 -42.14 18.70 13.22
N LYS A 464 -41.74 17.80 14.11
CA LYS A 464 -40.86 18.11 15.25
C LYS A 464 -39.61 17.25 15.21
N PRO A 465 -38.43 17.85 15.53
CA PRO A 465 -37.17 17.09 15.63
C PRO A 465 -37.29 16.02 16.73
N VAL A 466 -36.82 14.83 16.40
CA VAL A 466 -36.65 13.73 17.36
C VAL A 466 -35.46 14.04 18.27
N SER A 467 -35.57 13.78 19.55
CA SER A 467 -34.50 14.06 20.51
C SER A 467 -33.22 13.22 20.17
N LYS A 468 -32.05 13.81 20.39
CA LYS A 468 -30.73 13.22 20.12
C LYS A 468 -30.56 11.77 20.58
N ASN A 469 -31.09 11.43 21.77
CA ASN A 469 -30.96 10.08 22.34
C ASN A 469 -31.93 9.05 21.74
N LYS A 470 -32.95 9.48 20.99
CA LYS A 470 -33.99 8.63 20.42
C LYS A 470 -33.89 8.53 18.89
N VAL A 471 -33.07 9.32 18.25
CA VAL A 471 -32.91 9.32 16.81
C VAL A 471 -31.73 8.43 16.39
N PHE A 472 -31.87 7.77 15.25
CA PHE A 472 -30.78 7.11 14.55
C PHE A 472 -29.82 8.18 14.02
N GLN A 473 -28.55 8.05 14.39
CA GLN A 473 -27.53 9.08 14.19
C GLN A 473 -26.58 8.73 13.04
N TYR A 474 -25.84 9.73 12.58
CA TYR A 474 -24.79 9.58 11.57
C TYR A 474 -23.76 8.48 11.94
N ARG A 475 -23.28 8.44 13.20
CA ARG A 475 -22.38 7.37 13.65
C ARG A 475 -23.03 5.97 13.67
N ASP A 476 -24.36 5.91 13.82
CA ASP A 476 -25.11 4.65 13.75
C ASP A 476 -25.18 4.13 12.31
N ALA A 477 -25.24 5.05 11.33
CA ALA A 477 -25.20 4.75 9.91
C ALA A 477 -23.85 4.12 9.50
N ILE A 478 -22.76 4.67 9.99
CA ILE A 478 -21.40 4.12 9.77
C ILE A 478 -21.30 2.72 10.39
N PHE A 479 -21.80 2.53 11.61
CA PHE A 479 -21.80 1.23 12.27
C PHE A 479 -22.57 0.18 11.46
N GLU A 480 -23.78 0.48 11.00
CA GLU A 480 -24.60 -0.47 10.23
C GLU A 480 -23.93 -0.85 8.91
N ALA A 481 -23.35 0.11 8.19
CA ALA A 481 -22.64 -0.16 6.94
C ALA A 481 -21.41 -1.03 7.18
N ALA A 482 -20.62 -0.74 8.21
CA ALA A 482 -19.45 -1.53 8.56
C ALA A 482 -19.84 -2.96 8.99
N LEU A 483 -20.82 -3.11 9.88
CA LEU A 483 -21.28 -4.41 10.35
C LEU A 483 -21.76 -5.28 9.18
N HIS A 484 -22.60 -4.70 8.30
CA HIS A 484 -23.09 -5.40 7.12
C HIS A 484 -21.93 -5.96 6.27
N ARG A 485 -20.88 -5.16 6.05
CA ARG A 485 -19.73 -5.65 5.26
C ARG A 485 -18.93 -6.74 6.01
N PHE A 486 -18.79 -6.62 7.31
CA PHE A 486 -18.18 -7.68 8.12
C PHE A 486 -18.96 -9.01 8.09
N GLU A 487 -20.26 -8.94 7.94
CA GLU A 487 -21.13 -10.11 7.82
C GLU A 487 -21.12 -10.76 6.43
N ASN A 488 -20.58 -10.06 5.40
CA ASN A 488 -20.62 -10.52 4.02
C ASN A 488 -19.25 -10.65 3.35
N ASP A 489 -18.15 -10.22 3.99
CA ASP A 489 -16.79 -10.35 3.45
C ASP A 489 -15.84 -10.90 4.52
N ALA A 490 -15.41 -12.14 4.35
CA ALA A 490 -14.52 -12.83 5.27
C ALA A 490 -13.12 -12.19 5.36
N THR A 491 -12.72 -11.42 4.35
CA THR A 491 -11.39 -10.79 4.29
C THR A 491 -11.36 -9.42 4.97
N LEU A 492 -12.52 -8.80 5.24
CA LEU A 492 -12.55 -7.45 5.82
C LEU A 492 -11.89 -7.40 7.18
N VAL A 493 -10.92 -6.51 7.32
CA VAL A 493 -10.33 -6.09 8.59
C VAL A 493 -10.58 -4.60 8.84
N ALA A 494 -10.73 -4.22 10.11
CA ALA A 494 -10.74 -2.82 10.50
C ALA A 494 -9.75 -2.58 11.64
N TYR A 495 -9.00 -1.50 11.53
CA TYR A 495 -8.08 -1.07 12.58
C TYR A 495 -7.72 0.42 12.45
N GLY A 496 -7.16 0.92 13.51
CA GLY A 496 -6.70 2.27 13.73
C GLY A 496 -6.48 2.46 15.22
N GLU A 497 -6.31 3.69 15.64
CA GLU A 497 -6.11 4.01 17.05
C GLU A 497 -7.42 3.80 17.84
N GLU A 498 -7.37 2.99 18.90
CA GLU A 498 -8.49 2.74 19.82
C GLU A 498 -9.78 2.23 19.14
N ASN A 499 -9.68 1.57 17.97
CA ASN A 499 -10.85 1.15 17.20
C ASN A 499 -11.63 0.04 17.86
N ARG A 500 -10.97 -0.88 18.58
CA ARG A 500 -11.64 -2.04 19.16
C ARG A 500 -12.47 -1.69 20.40
N ASP A 501 -11.85 -1.61 21.56
CA ASP A 501 -12.60 -1.57 22.83
C ASP A 501 -13.26 -0.22 23.10
N TRP A 502 -12.69 0.86 22.64
CA TRP A 502 -13.26 2.20 22.76
C TRP A 502 -14.23 2.54 21.63
N GLY A 503 -14.05 1.90 20.47
CA GLY A 503 -14.91 2.05 19.30
C GLY A 503 -14.50 3.18 18.36
N GLY A 504 -13.22 3.52 18.33
CA GLY A 504 -12.67 4.66 17.60
C GLY A 504 -12.90 6.00 18.30
N ALA A 505 -12.28 7.06 17.83
CA ALA A 505 -12.32 8.38 18.45
C ALA A 505 -13.74 8.92 18.64
N PHE A 506 -14.66 8.60 17.75
CA PHE A 506 -16.04 9.12 17.72
C PHE A 506 -17.09 8.04 17.92
N ALA A 507 -16.70 6.88 18.46
CA ALA A 507 -17.59 5.77 18.81
C ALA A 507 -18.37 5.18 17.62
N CYS A 508 -17.87 5.31 16.39
CA CYS A 508 -18.49 4.71 15.22
C CYS A 508 -18.46 3.18 15.27
N TYR A 509 -17.36 2.59 15.78
CA TYR A 509 -17.17 1.14 15.89
C TYR A 509 -17.67 0.53 17.23
N ARG A 510 -18.20 1.35 18.15
CA ARG A 510 -18.77 0.82 19.39
C ARG A 510 -19.87 -0.19 19.08
N GLY A 511 -19.78 -1.39 19.63
CA GLY A 511 -20.68 -2.51 19.35
C GLY A 511 -20.16 -3.52 18.35
N LEU A 512 -19.13 -3.20 17.56
CA LEU A 512 -18.49 -4.18 16.68
C LEU A 512 -17.64 -5.18 17.47
N THR A 513 -17.06 -4.78 18.58
CA THR A 513 -16.21 -5.63 19.44
C THR A 513 -16.95 -6.89 19.92
N GLU A 514 -18.25 -6.81 20.13
CA GLU A 514 -19.09 -7.91 20.56
C GLU A 514 -19.31 -8.95 19.45
N SER A 515 -19.35 -8.51 18.18
CA SER A 515 -19.59 -9.39 17.04
C SER A 515 -18.30 -9.86 16.35
N LEU A 516 -17.16 -9.22 16.59
CA LEU A 516 -15.95 -9.48 15.79
C LEU A 516 -14.81 -10.07 16.62
N PRO A 517 -14.15 -11.13 16.14
CA PRO A 517 -12.93 -11.64 16.73
C PRO A 517 -11.77 -10.61 16.59
N TYR A 518 -10.70 -10.81 17.36
CA TYR A 518 -9.59 -9.85 17.41
C TYR A 518 -8.92 -9.63 16.06
N HIS A 519 -8.77 -10.65 15.25
CA HIS A 519 -8.09 -10.55 13.96
C HIS A 519 -8.88 -9.78 12.90
N ARG A 520 -10.16 -9.51 13.13
CA ARG A 520 -10.99 -8.71 12.20
C ARG A 520 -11.15 -7.26 12.63
N LEU A 521 -11.08 -6.99 13.95
CA LEU A 521 -11.13 -5.64 14.51
C LEU A 521 -10.11 -5.54 15.63
N PHE A 522 -9.10 -4.69 15.49
CA PHE A 522 -8.04 -4.54 16.48
C PHE A 522 -7.53 -3.09 16.54
N ASN A 523 -6.75 -2.79 17.60
CA ASN A 523 -6.08 -1.50 17.73
C ASN A 523 -4.72 -1.56 17.08
N SER A 524 -4.37 -0.51 16.31
CA SER A 524 -3.01 -0.27 15.85
C SER A 524 -2.19 0.48 16.92
N PRO A 525 -0.85 0.52 16.80
CA PRO A 525 -0.08 1.55 17.46
C PRO A 525 -0.51 2.94 16.94
N ILE A 526 -0.10 4.00 17.63
CA ILE A 526 -0.16 5.38 17.10
C ILE A 526 0.94 5.49 16.05
N SER A 527 0.60 5.22 14.80
CA SER A 527 1.51 5.07 13.66
C SER A 527 0.73 5.23 12.37
N GLU A 528 0.46 6.45 11.99
CA GLU A 528 -0.47 6.75 10.88
C GLU A 528 0.05 6.21 9.54
N ALA A 529 1.36 6.24 9.30
CA ALA A 529 1.95 5.66 8.11
C ALA A 529 1.73 4.14 8.07
N ALA A 530 2.00 3.42 9.17
CA ALA A 530 1.77 1.99 9.23
C ALA A 530 0.28 1.62 9.16
N ILE A 531 -0.65 2.44 9.67
CA ILE A 531 -2.08 2.21 9.54
C ILE A 531 -2.47 2.16 8.06
N VAL A 532 -2.06 3.16 7.28
CA VAL A 532 -2.41 3.24 5.86
C VAL A 532 -1.57 2.26 5.03
N GLY A 533 -0.26 2.21 5.22
CA GLY A 533 0.65 1.37 4.43
C GLY A 533 0.37 -0.13 4.61
N THR A 534 0.04 -0.58 5.82
CA THR A 534 -0.38 -1.98 6.03
C THR A 534 -1.74 -2.28 5.40
N ALA A 535 -2.66 -1.31 5.36
CA ALA A 535 -3.93 -1.47 4.63
C ALA A 535 -3.70 -1.62 3.12
N VAL A 536 -2.77 -0.85 2.56
CA VAL A 536 -2.34 -1.00 1.16
C VAL A 536 -1.80 -2.40 0.92
N GLY A 537 -0.84 -2.87 1.72
CA GLY A 537 -0.25 -4.20 1.57
C GLY A 537 -1.26 -5.33 1.74
N TYR A 538 -2.21 -5.17 2.66
CA TYR A 538 -3.31 -6.11 2.85
C TYR A 538 -4.22 -6.20 1.61
N ALA A 539 -4.51 -5.04 1.00
CA ALA A 539 -5.32 -4.96 -0.21
C ALA A 539 -4.62 -5.55 -1.45
N LEU A 540 -3.31 -5.34 -1.59
CA LEU A 540 -2.51 -5.93 -2.68
C LEU A 540 -2.55 -7.47 -2.71
N GLU A 541 -2.85 -8.10 -1.59
CA GLU A 541 -3.04 -9.55 -1.45
C GLU A 541 -4.47 -10.01 -1.77
N GLY A 542 -5.38 -9.10 -2.08
CA GLY A 542 -6.78 -9.40 -2.34
C GLY A 542 -7.64 -9.42 -1.07
N GLY A 543 -7.30 -8.63 -0.07
CA GLY A 543 -8.13 -8.41 1.13
C GLY A 543 -8.75 -7.02 1.16
N ARG A 544 -9.80 -6.83 1.93
CA ARG A 544 -10.46 -5.54 2.13
C ARG A 544 -10.08 -4.92 3.47
N ALA A 545 -9.76 -3.63 3.48
CA ALA A 545 -9.41 -2.92 4.71
C ALA A 545 -10.29 -1.67 4.92
N LEU A 546 -10.75 -1.50 6.17
CA LEU A 546 -11.42 -0.30 6.66
C LEU A 546 -10.58 0.28 7.78
N VAL A 547 -9.81 1.32 7.50
CA VAL A 547 -8.89 1.92 8.47
C VAL A 547 -9.30 3.34 8.82
N GLU A 548 -8.92 3.78 10.02
CA GLU A 548 -9.29 5.08 10.55
C GLU A 548 -8.07 5.89 10.93
N LEU A 549 -7.99 7.14 10.43
CA LEU A 549 -7.19 8.19 11.02
C LEU A 549 -8.09 9.13 11.83
N MET A 550 -7.72 9.34 13.07
CA MET A 550 -8.57 10.03 14.05
C MET A 550 -8.94 11.46 13.61
N TYR A 551 -7.98 12.18 13.01
CA TYR A 551 -8.17 13.54 12.51
C TYR A 551 -7.49 13.75 11.17
N CYS A 552 -8.10 14.60 10.35
CA CYS A 552 -7.56 15.03 9.07
C CYS A 552 -6.16 15.63 9.20
N ASP A 553 -5.91 16.38 10.27
CA ASP A 553 -4.61 16.97 10.59
C ASP A 553 -3.47 15.94 10.68
N PHE A 554 -3.79 14.67 10.98
CA PHE A 554 -2.80 13.59 11.12
C PHE A 554 -2.44 12.91 9.79
N MET A 555 -3.20 13.18 8.72
CA MET A 555 -2.92 12.63 7.38
C MET A 555 -1.51 12.98 6.89
N GLY A 556 -0.94 14.08 7.37
CA GLY A 556 0.43 14.48 7.05
C GLY A 556 1.50 13.48 7.52
N ARG A 557 1.20 12.66 8.55
CA ARG A 557 2.08 11.57 9.02
C ARG A 557 2.09 10.37 8.08
N ALA A 558 0.97 10.12 7.39
CA ALA A 558 0.80 9.07 6.39
C ALA A 558 0.84 9.63 4.95
N GLY A 559 1.55 10.72 4.73
CA GLY A 559 1.53 11.43 3.44
C GLY A 559 1.94 10.56 2.29
N ASP A 560 3.05 9.83 2.38
CA ASP A 560 3.49 8.92 1.32
C ASP A 560 2.49 7.79 1.11
N GLU A 561 2.05 7.15 2.18
CA GLU A 561 1.15 6.01 2.15
C GLU A 561 -0.19 6.35 1.51
N ILE A 562 -0.69 7.59 1.70
CA ILE A 562 -1.90 8.07 1.04
C ILE A 562 -1.62 8.50 -0.41
N PHE A 563 -0.60 9.34 -0.65
CA PHE A 563 -0.40 10.04 -1.92
C PHE A 563 0.30 9.18 -2.98
N ASN A 564 1.13 8.22 -2.56
CA ASN A 564 1.88 7.36 -3.45
C ASN A 564 1.43 5.90 -3.36
N GLN A 565 1.29 5.34 -2.17
CA GLN A 565 1.01 3.92 -2.02
C GLN A 565 -0.47 3.61 -2.29
N LEU A 566 -1.37 4.20 -1.51
CA LEU A 566 -2.82 3.98 -1.66
C LEU A 566 -3.33 4.45 -3.04
N ALA A 567 -2.89 5.63 -3.48
CA ALA A 567 -3.38 6.24 -4.70
C ALA A 567 -2.90 5.57 -6.00
N LYS A 568 -1.70 4.97 -6.03
CA LYS A 568 -1.03 4.70 -7.31
C LYS A 568 -0.85 3.23 -7.67
N TRP A 569 -0.80 2.30 -6.71
CA TRP A 569 -0.49 0.89 -7.01
C TRP A 569 -1.46 0.26 -8.00
N GLN A 570 -2.75 0.55 -7.90
CA GLN A 570 -3.72 0.03 -8.85
C GLN A 570 -3.42 0.49 -10.29
N SER A 571 -3.18 1.77 -10.50
CA SER A 571 -2.82 2.32 -11.82
C SER A 571 -1.45 1.84 -12.30
N MET A 572 -0.43 1.84 -11.43
CA MET A 572 0.92 1.36 -11.78
C MET A 572 0.95 -0.14 -12.08
N SER A 573 -0.01 -0.91 -11.59
CA SER A 573 -0.19 -2.32 -11.94
C SER A 573 -1.00 -2.52 -13.23
N ALA A 574 -1.44 -1.45 -13.88
CA ALA A 574 -2.37 -1.52 -15.01
C ALA A 574 -3.68 -2.26 -14.66
N GLY A 575 -4.14 -2.16 -13.42
CA GLY A 575 -5.36 -2.80 -12.93
C GLY A 575 -5.22 -4.30 -12.62
N ILE A 576 -3.99 -4.84 -12.60
CA ILE A 576 -3.74 -6.23 -12.17
C ILE A 576 -4.02 -6.37 -10.68
N LEU A 577 -3.65 -5.36 -9.89
CA LEU A 577 -3.93 -5.28 -8.46
C LEU A 577 -5.08 -4.30 -8.21
N GLU A 578 -5.97 -4.66 -7.32
CA GLU A 578 -7.04 -3.80 -6.83
C GLU A 578 -6.66 -3.18 -5.48
N MET A 579 -7.35 -2.10 -5.10
CA MET A 579 -7.05 -1.37 -3.87
C MET A 579 -8.33 -1.13 -3.03
N PRO A 580 -8.99 -2.18 -2.54
CA PRO A 580 -10.23 -2.08 -1.77
C PRO A 580 -9.98 -1.58 -0.34
N VAL A 581 -9.46 -0.39 -0.22
CA VAL A 581 -9.19 0.29 1.06
C VAL A 581 -10.13 1.46 1.22
N VAL A 582 -10.84 1.50 2.35
CA VAL A 582 -11.58 2.68 2.78
C VAL A 582 -10.85 3.29 3.97
N LEU A 583 -10.33 4.49 3.78
CA LEU A 583 -9.71 5.29 4.82
C LEU A 583 -10.72 6.31 5.37
N ARG A 584 -11.22 6.08 6.58
CA ARG A 584 -12.09 7.00 7.31
C ARG A 584 -11.25 8.07 8.00
N VAL A 585 -11.65 9.34 7.81
CA VAL A 585 -10.91 10.48 8.35
C VAL A 585 -11.90 11.50 8.91
N SER A 586 -11.79 11.89 10.19
CA SER A 586 -12.62 12.97 10.71
C SER A 586 -12.10 14.34 10.32
N VAL A 587 -13.02 15.24 9.99
CA VAL A 587 -12.73 16.64 9.65
C VAL A 587 -13.30 17.54 10.72
N GLY A 588 -12.53 18.56 11.07
CA GLY A 588 -12.66 19.13 12.29
C GLY A 588 -13.50 20.28 12.64
N SER A 589 -13.69 20.51 13.87
CA SER A 589 -13.90 21.76 14.57
C SER A 589 -13.91 21.50 16.06
N LYS A 590 -13.71 22.51 16.88
CA LYS A 590 -13.79 22.53 18.35
C LYS A 590 -12.53 22.22 19.13
N TYR A 591 -11.48 21.70 18.50
CA TYR A 591 -10.30 21.19 19.20
C TYR A 591 -9.02 21.97 18.88
N GLY A 592 -9.12 23.20 18.31
CA GLY A 592 -8.01 24.09 18.03
C GLY A 592 -7.18 23.69 16.82
N ALA A 593 -6.00 24.27 16.71
CA ALA A 593 -5.21 24.36 15.49
C ALA A 593 -4.85 23.03 14.80
N GLN A 594 -4.65 21.96 15.55
CA GLN A 594 -4.15 20.67 15.05
C GLN A 594 -5.20 19.56 15.05
N HIS A 595 -6.49 19.90 15.20
CA HIS A 595 -7.59 18.95 15.27
C HIS A 595 -8.85 19.47 14.57
N SER A 596 -8.73 20.54 13.78
CA SER A 596 -9.88 21.26 13.22
C SER A 596 -9.74 21.61 11.76
N GLN A 597 -8.82 20.96 11.03
CA GLN A 597 -8.61 21.24 9.61
C GLN A 597 -9.53 20.41 8.73
N ASP A 598 -9.78 20.94 7.53
CA ASP A 598 -10.36 20.22 6.41
C ASP A 598 -9.36 20.23 5.25
N TRP A 599 -8.76 19.06 4.99
CA TRP A 599 -7.79 18.87 3.91
C TRP A 599 -8.34 18.03 2.76
N CYS A 600 -9.65 18.00 2.57
CA CYS A 600 -10.25 17.24 1.46
C CYS A 600 -9.71 17.68 0.09
N ALA A 601 -9.36 18.96 -0.07
CA ALA A 601 -8.75 19.48 -1.29
C ALA A 601 -7.39 18.84 -1.61
N ILE A 602 -6.58 18.52 -0.59
CA ILE A 602 -5.25 17.94 -0.78
C ILE A 602 -5.39 16.56 -1.43
N VAL A 603 -6.25 15.70 -0.90
CA VAL A 603 -6.42 14.34 -1.43
C VAL A 603 -7.23 14.31 -2.72
N SER A 604 -8.13 15.27 -2.94
CA SER A 604 -8.84 15.42 -4.21
C SER A 604 -7.92 15.82 -5.35
N HIS A 605 -6.78 16.46 -5.05
CA HIS A 605 -5.74 16.79 -6.02
C HIS A 605 -4.90 15.57 -6.43
N ILE A 606 -4.92 14.47 -5.66
CA ILE A 606 -4.11 13.28 -5.92
C ILE A 606 -4.85 12.33 -6.86
N PRO A 607 -4.36 12.12 -8.11
CA PRO A 607 -4.94 11.11 -9.00
C PRO A 607 -4.88 9.71 -8.40
N GLY A 608 -5.97 8.94 -8.57
CA GLY A 608 -6.08 7.57 -8.08
C GLY A 608 -6.83 7.42 -6.76
N LEU A 609 -7.32 8.51 -6.15
CA LEU A 609 -8.16 8.47 -4.96
C LEU A 609 -9.61 8.88 -5.28
N LYS A 610 -10.58 8.11 -4.80
CA LYS A 610 -11.97 8.56 -4.69
C LYS A 610 -12.17 9.25 -3.35
N VAL A 611 -12.94 10.34 -3.34
CA VAL A 611 -13.13 11.17 -2.15
C VAL A 611 -14.61 11.44 -1.94
N VAL A 612 -15.14 11.05 -0.79
CA VAL A 612 -16.53 11.29 -0.41
C VAL A 612 -16.62 11.99 0.96
N PHE A 613 -17.63 12.80 1.14
CA PHE A 613 -17.86 13.58 2.35
C PHE A 613 -19.38 13.69 2.64
N PRO A 614 -20.03 12.61 3.09
CA PRO A 614 -21.46 12.62 3.38
C PRO A 614 -21.82 13.59 4.51
N SER A 615 -22.98 14.23 4.38
CA SER A 615 -23.47 15.23 5.32
C SER A 615 -24.70 14.79 6.11
N THR A 616 -25.28 13.62 5.81
CA THR A 616 -26.48 13.07 6.47
C THR A 616 -26.30 11.60 6.85
N PRO A 617 -27.08 11.07 7.81
CA PRO A 617 -27.06 9.63 8.12
C PRO A 617 -27.38 8.73 6.92
N TYR A 618 -28.34 9.14 6.08
CA TYR A 618 -28.69 8.41 4.86
C TYR A 618 -27.49 8.33 3.90
N ASP A 619 -26.84 9.46 3.64
CA ASP A 619 -25.68 9.48 2.75
C ASP A 619 -24.49 8.70 3.34
N ALA A 620 -24.26 8.83 4.65
CA ALA A 620 -23.15 8.13 5.31
C ALA A 620 -23.29 6.62 5.18
N LYS A 621 -24.48 6.05 5.40
CA LYS A 621 -24.72 4.61 5.21
C LYS A 621 -24.57 4.19 3.76
N GLY A 622 -25.25 4.89 2.84
CA GLY A 622 -25.26 4.52 1.44
C GLY A 622 -23.91 4.66 0.74
N LEU A 623 -23.17 5.75 1.00
CA LEU A 623 -21.84 5.96 0.42
C LEU A 623 -20.78 5.04 1.04
N LEU A 624 -20.87 4.73 2.34
CA LEU A 624 -19.95 3.76 2.96
C LEU A 624 -20.21 2.34 2.44
N ASN A 625 -21.46 1.97 2.21
CA ASN A 625 -21.79 0.71 1.55
C ASN A 625 -21.19 0.64 0.15
N THR A 626 -21.32 1.70 -0.65
CA THR A 626 -20.72 1.79 -1.98
C THR A 626 -19.19 1.70 -1.92
N ALA A 627 -18.56 2.42 -1.00
CA ALA A 627 -17.11 2.38 -0.81
C ALA A 627 -16.63 0.97 -0.43
N LEU A 628 -17.33 0.32 0.51
CA LEU A 628 -17.00 -1.03 0.98
C LEU A 628 -17.40 -2.14 -0.01
N ALA A 629 -18.26 -1.89 -0.98
CA ALA A 629 -18.56 -2.81 -2.07
C ALA A 629 -17.63 -2.62 -3.28
N GLY A 630 -16.89 -1.52 -3.32
CA GLY A 630 -15.97 -1.20 -4.42
C GLY A 630 -14.61 -1.86 -4.26
N SER A 631 -13.83 -1.79 -5.34
CA SER A 631 -12.46 -2.30 -5.44
C SER A 631 -11.41 -1.19 -5.54
N ASP A 632 -11.82 0.07 -5.47
CA ASP A 632 -10.97 1.24 -5.60
C ASP A 632 -10.72 1.92 -4.23
N PRO A 633 -9.63 2.66 -4.05
CA PRO A 633 -9.34 3.33 -2.79
C PRO A 633 -10.27 4.54 -2.58
N VAL A 634 -10.83 4.63 -1.37
CA VAL A 634 -11.76 5.71 -1.00
C VAL A 634 -11.30 6.40 0.27
N ILE A 635 -11.16 7.72 0.20
CA ILE A 635 -11.03 8.57 1.40
C ILE A 635 -12.45 9.00 1.80
N PHE A 636 -12.88 8.58 2.97
CA PHE A 636 -14.21 8.80 3.51
C PHE A 636 -14.14 9.85 4.63
N PHE A 637 -14.43 11.10 4.30
CA PHE A 637 -14.43 12.21 5.26
C PHE A 637 -15.70 12.25 6.10
N GLU A 638 -15.56 12.60 7.37
CA GLU A 638 -16.63 12.66 8.36
C GLU A 638 -16.51 13.94 9.19
N SER A 639 -17.49 14.84 9.13
CA SER A 639 -17.44 16.02 9.97
C SER A 639 -17.75 15.69 11.44
N GLN A 640 -16.91 16.16 12.36
CA GLN A 640 -17.12 15.98 13.80
C GLN A 640 -18.42 16.59 14.30
N ARG A 641 -18.96 17.60 13.61
CA ARG A 641 -20.25 18.22 13.95
C ARG A 641 -21.44 17.35 13.64
N LEU A 642 -21.27 16.29 12.83
CA LEU A 642 -22.38 15.49 12.29
C LEU A 642 -22.61 14.16 12.99
N TYR A 643 -21.69 13.67 13.81
CA TYR A 643 -21.82 12.32 14.40
C TYR A 643 -23.10 12.08 15.21
N ASP A 644 -23.69 13.11 15.77
CA ASP A 644 -24.88 13.04 16.63
C ASP A 644 -26.18 13.48 15.96
N ILE A 645 -26.14 13.83 14.67
CA ILE A 645 -27.36 14.30 13.96
C ILE A 645 -28.21 13.13 13.48
N GLY A 646 -29.54 13.36 13.41
CA GLY A 646 -30.49 12.47 12.75
C GLY A 646 -30.73 12.87 11.30
N GLU A 647 -31.49 12.04 10.56
CA GLU A 647 -31.86 12.29 9.17
C GLU A 647 -32.94 13.39 9.07
N LEU A 648 -32.67 14.41 8.25
CA LEU A 648 -33.55 15.58 8.10
C LEU A 648 -34.10 15.76 6.67
N PHE A 649 -33.60 15.04 5.68
CA PHE A 649 -33.90 15.24 4.26
C PHE A 649 -34.68 14.08 3.65
N GLU A 650 -34.35 12.86 4.05
CA GLU A 650 -35.08 11.68 3.65
C GLU A 650 -36.16 11.34 4.70
N PRO A 651 -37.27 10.69 4.32
CA PRO A 651 -38.32 10.31 5.25
C PRO A 651 -37.80 9.51 6.44
N GLU A 652 -36.87 8.60 6.17
CA GLU A 652 -36.12 7.81 7.16
C GLU A 652 -34.85 7.20 6.55
N VAL A 653 -33.92 6.77 7.39
CA VAL A 653 -32.78 5.95 6.95
C VAL A 653 -33.25 4.50 6.84
N PRO A 654 -33.23 3.84 5.68
CA PRO A 654 -33.65 2.44 5.55
C PRO A 654 -32.85 1.51 6.48
N ALA A 655 -33.51 0.52 7.07
CA ALA A 655 -32.84 -0.53 7.84
C ALA A 655 -32.07 -1.48 6.91
N ASP A 656 -32.65 -1.78 5.76
CA ASP A 656 -32.07 -2.66 4.75
C ASP A 656 -30.81 -2.05 4.12
N TYR A 657 -30.05 -2.89 3.45
CA TYR A 657 -28.88 -2.49 2.68
C TYR A 657 -29.28 -1.64 1.46
N TYR A 658 -28.54 -0.58 1.20
CA TYR A 658 -28.63 0.22 -0.02
C TYR A 658 -27.29 0.90 -0.29
N GLU A 659 -27.07 1.26 -1.55
CA GLU A 659 -25.90 1.99 -2.03
C GLU A 659 -26.31 3.34 -2.62
N ILE A 660 -25.41 4.32 -2.52
CA ILE A 660 -25.53 5.61 -3.18
C ILE A 660 -24.35 5.75 -4.14
N PRO A 661 -24.59 6.01 -5.44
CA PRO A 661 -23.50 6.18 -6.38
C PRO A 661 -22.63 7.41 -6.04
N MET A 662 -21.31 7.27 -6.18
CA MET A 662 -20.39 8.40 -6.10
C MET A 662 -20.51 9.25 -7.37
N GLY A 663 -20.39 10.57 -7.21
CA GLY A 663 -20.46 11.56 -8.29
C GLY A 663 -21.63 12.53 -8.13
N PRO A 664 -22.89 12.09 -8.15
CA PRO A 664 -24.04 13.01 -8.14
C PRO A 664 -24.16 13.79 -6.80
N PRO A 665 -24.16 15.14 -6.86
CA PRO A 665 -24.47 15.97 -5.70
C PRO A 665 -25.96 15.79 -5.30
N ALA A 666 -26.27 15.93 -4.02
CA ALA A 666 -27.63 15.86 -3.54
C ALA A 666 -28.25 17.26 -3.49
N LYS A 667 -29.40 17.43 -4.16
CA LYS A 667 -30.17 18.68 -4.06
C LYS A 667 -31.05 18.63 -2.80
N ARG A 668 -30.73 19.49 -1.83
CA ARG A 668 -31.41 19.54 -0.53
C ARG A 668 -32.54 20.56 -0.46
N ARG A 669 -32.51 21.57 -1.31
CA ARG A 669 -33.54 22.59 -1.41
C ARG A 669 -33.64 23.10 -2.84
N SER A 670 -34.87 23.49 -3.25
CA SER A 670 -35.12 24.07 -4.57
C SER A 670 -35.40 25.57 -4.48
N GLY A 671 -34.84 26.34 -5.40
CA GLY A 671 -35.03 27.76 -5.55
C GLY A 671 -34.65 28.27 -6.95
N THR A 672 -34.79 29.56 -7.20
CA THR A 672 -34.62 30.16 -8.53
C THR A 672 -33.69 31.39 -8.55
N ASP A 673 -33.29 31.92 -7.41
CA ASP A 673 -32.57 33.20 -7.35
C ASP A 673 -31.07 33.05 -7.07
N LEU A 674 -30.66 31.96 -6.41
CA LEU A 674 -29.27 31.69 -6.02
C LEU A 674 -29.00 30.20 -5.95
N THR A 675 -27.87 29.77 -6.45
CA THR A 675 -27.33 28.42 -6.23
C THR A 675 -26.32 28.44 -5.08
N MET A 676 -26.57 27.65 -4.04
CA MET A 676 -25.63 27.40 -2.94
C MET A 676 -25.07 26.00 -3.06
N ILE A 677 -23.75 25.84 -2.95
CA ILE A 677 -23.03 24.57 -3.06
C ILE A 677 -22.24 24.37 -1.77
N THR A 678 -22.37 23.20 -1.16
CA THR A 678 -21.80 22.90 0.16
C THR A 678 -21.06 21.57 0.19
N VAL A 679 -20.20 21.40 1.20
CA VAL A 679 -19.55 20.12 1.57
C VAL A 679 -19.60 20.00 3.09
N GLY A 680 -19.88 18.79 3.59
CA GLY A 680 -19.84 18.46 5.00
C GLY A 680 -20.84 19.26 5.84
N ALA A 681 -20.44 19.69 7.03
CA ALA A 681 -21.34 20.37 8.00
C ALA A 681 -21.86 21.73 7.52
N THR A 682 -21.21 22.38 6.56
CA THR A 682 -21.66 23.68 6.03
C THR A 682 -23.01 23.61 5.30
N LEU A 683 -23.48 22.41 4.92
CA LEU A 683 -24.83 22.20 4.43
C LEU A 683 -25.89 22.84 5.36
N TYR A 684 -25.78 22.63 6.66
CA TYR A 684 -26.75 23.10 7.63
C TYR A 684 -26.72 24.62 7.76
N ARG A 685 -25.53 25.23 7.69
CA ARG A 685 -25.37 26.70 7.68
C ARG A 685 -25.92 27.32 6.39
N ALA A 686 -25.72 26.68 5.26
CA ALA A 686 -26.28 27.15 3.99
C ALA A 686 -27.84 27.12 3.99
N LEU A 687 -28.44 26.11 4.60
CA LEU A 687 -29.90 26.04 4.75
C LEU A 687 -30.43 27.15 5.67
N GLU A 688 -29.79 27.42 6.82
CA GLU A 688 -30.11 28.53 7.68
C GLU A 688 -30.01 29.87 6.95
N ALA A 689 -28.93 30.03 6.15
CA ALA A 689 -28.73 31.25 5.33
C ALA A 689 -29.82 31.38 4.25
N ALA A 690 -30.21 30.27 3.60
CA ALA A 690 -31.26 30.25 2.61
C ALA A 690 -32.64 30.62 3.22
N ASP A 691 -32.95 30.18 4.46
CA ASP A 691 -34.14 30.62 5.19
C ASP A 691 -34.12 32.12 5.46
N GLN A 692 -32.99 32.67 5.92
CA GLN A 692 -32.86 34.08 6.17
C GLN A 692 -32.96 34.94 4.89
N LEU A 693 -32.41 34.46 3.76
CA LEU A 693 -32.55 35.13 2.47
C LEU A 693 -34.00 35.15 1.99
N GLN A 694 -34.74 34.05 2.20
CA GLN A 694 -36.16 34.00 1.88
C GLN A 694 -36.97 34.95 2.76
N GLU A 695 -36.73 34.98 4.07
CA GLU A 695 -37.46 35.83 5.02
C GLU A 695 -37.16 37.30 4.81
N ARG A 696 -35.90 37.68 4.61
CA ARG A 696 -35.48 39.11 4.57
C ARG A 696 -35.57 39.75 3.20
N HIS A 697 -35.38 38.92 2.15
CA HIS A 697 -35.23 39.43 0.78
C HIS A 697 -36.15 38.78 -0.24
N GLY A 698 -36.94 37.77 0.17
CA GLY A 698 -37.81 37.04 -0.73
C GLY A 698 -37.05 36.16 -1.74
N MET A 699 -35.76 35.92 -1.52
CA MET A 699 -34.90 35.15 -2.42
C MET A 699 -34.97 33.65 -2.09
N SER A 700 -35.22 32.88 -3.11
CA SER A 700 -35.22 31.38 -3.02
C SER A 700 -33.90 30.80 -3.49
N CYS A 701 -33.39 29.81 -2.78
CA CYS A 701 -32.10 29.22 -3.06
C CYS A 701 -32.20 27.75 -3.46
N ASP A 702 -31.52 27.35 -4.56
CA ASP A 702 -31.12 25.96 -4.76
C ASP A 702 -29.96 25.67 -3.81
N VAL A 703 -30.04 24.56 -3.05
CA VAL A 703 -28.94 24.15 -2.15
C VAL A 703 -28.51 22.75 -2.52
N PHE A 704 -27.23 22.61 -2.87
CA PHE A 704 -26.60 21.35 -3.20
C PHE A 704 -25.56 20.95 -2.16
N ASP A 705 -25.56 19.67 -1.85
CA ASP A 705 -24.59 18.98 -1.02
C ASP A 705 -23.68 18.10 -1.89
N CYS A 706 -22.42 18.49 -2.05
CA CYS A 706 -21.41 17.73 -2.79
C CYS A 706 -20.86 16.61 -1.91
N ARG A 707 -21.69 15.63 -1.61
CA ARG A 707 -21.36 14.45 -0.80
C ARG A 707 -20.33 13.52 -1.42
N SER A 708 -20.03 13.69 -2.71
CA SER A 708 -18.92 13.10 -3.46
C SER A 708 -18.11 14.23 -4.07
N ILE A 709 -16.82 14.25 -3.79
CA ILE A 709 -15.89 15.30 -4.23
C ILE A 709 -15.09 14.83 -5.45
N ASN A 710 -14.66 13.58 -5.44
CA ASN A 710 -13.98 12.93 -6.55
C ASN A 710 -14.46 11.46 -6.66
N PRO A 711 -15.22 11.12 -7.71
CA PRO A 711 -15.72 11.99 -8.79
C PRO A 711 -16.81 12.98 -8.32
N LEU A 712 -16.98 14.08 -9.06
CA LEU A 712 -18.11 15.01 -8.92
C LEU A 712 -18.81 15.18 -10.26
N ASP A 713 -20.13 14.97 -10.28
CA ASP A 713 -20.98 15.25 -11.43
C ASP A 713 -21.40 16.73 -11.44
N TYR A 714 -20.88 17.47 -12.40
CA TYR A 714 -21.15 18.90 -12.55
C TYR A 714 -22.50 19.21 -13.24
N GLU A 715 -23.12 18.27 -13.93
CA GLU A 715 -24.33 18.56 -14.72
C GLU A 715 -25.47 19.16 -13.87
N PRO A 716 -25.85 18.59 -12.70
CA PRO A 716 -26.91 19.18 -11.87
C PRO A 716 -26.57 20.60 -11.35
N LEU A 717 -25.28 20.87 -11.09
CA LEU A 717 -24.82 22.17 -10.64
C LEU A 717 -24.90 23.20 -11.76
N VAL A 718 -24.45 22.85 -12.95
CA VAL A 718 -24.50 23.71 -14.14
C VAL A 718 -25.93 24.04 -14.52
N GLU A 719 -26.85 23.07 -14.48
CA GLU A 719 -28.27 23.30 -14.75
C GLU A 719 -28.92 24.26 -13.72
N SER A 720 -28.48 24.20 -12.47
CA SER A 720 -28.90 25.17 -11.46
C SER A 720 -28.37 26.58 -11.75
N VAL A 721 -27.09 26.71 -12.08
CA VAL A 721 -26.46 27.99 -12.40
C VAL A 721 -27.11 28.65 -13.62
N LYS A 722 -27.47 27.87 -14.66
CA LYS A 722 -28.19 28.37 -15.81
C LYS A 722 -29.53 29.05 -15.47
N ARG A 723 -30.17 28.63 -14.39
CA ARG A 723 -31.44 29.23 -13.93
C ARG A 723 -31.24 30.42 -13.01
N THR A 724 -30.27 30.34 -12.11
CA THR A 724 -30.07 31.32 -11.01
C THR A 724 -29.11 32.43 -11.35
N GLY A 725 -28.17 32.22 -12.27
CA GLY A 725 -27.11 33.17 -12.64
C GLY A 725 -26.10 33.50 -11.53
N ARG A 726 -26.30 33.00 -10.30
CA ARG A 726 -25.52 33.39 -9.10
C ARG A 726 -25.16 32.15 -8.29
N VAL A 727 -23.91 32.16 -7.80
CA VAL A 727 -23.37 30.99 -7.08
C VAL A 727 -22.62 31.42 -5.83
N VAL A 728 -22.94 30.77 -4.72
CA VAL A 728 -22.17 30.81 -3.46
C VAL A 728 -21.77 29.39 -3.10
N LEU A 729 -20.47 29.21 -2.80
CA LEU A 729 -19.93 27.91 -2.39
C LEU A 729 -19.39 28.03 -0.96
N SER A 730 -19.62 27.04 -0.11
CA SER A 730 -19.14 27.07 1.27
C SER A 730 -18.64 25.72 1.79
N SER A 731 -17.56 25.77 2.56
CA SER A 731 -17.01 24.65 3.33
C SER A 731 -16.36 25.14 4.62
N ASP A 732 -16.08 24.21 5.56
CA ASP A 732 -15.33 24.50 6.78
C ASP A 732 -13.83 24.70 6.50
N ALA A 733 -13.34 24.35 5.31
CA ALA A 733 -11.95 24.52 4.91
C ALA A 733 -11.55 26.00 4.85
N CYS A 734 -10.24 26.25 5.01
CA CYS A 734 -9.68 27.54 4.65
C CYS A 734 -10.10 27.91 3.22
N GLU A 735 -10.63 29.12 3.03
CA GLU A 735 -11.08 29.61 1.73
C GLU A 735 -10.02 29.44 0.64
N ARG A 736 -8.76 29.75 0.99
CA ARG A 736 -7.63 29.64 0.07
C ARG A 736 -7.30 28.17 -0.24
N GLY A 737 -7.39 27.79 -1.52
CA GLY A 737 -7.02 26.45 -2.00
C GLY A 737 -7.96 25.34 -1.56
N SER A 738 -9.18 25.69 -1.15
CA SER A 738 -10.23 24.70 -0.84
C SER A 738 -10.78 24.05 -2.11
N VAL A 739 -11.43 22.91 -1.96
CA VAL A 739 -12.15 22.24 -3.05
C VAL A 739 -13.24 23.13 -3.64
N MET A 740 -13.78 24.08 -2.85
CA MET A 740 -14.78 25.06 -3.32
C MET A 740 -14.20 26.02 -4.35
N GLN A 741 -12.90 26.36 -4.27
CA GLN A 741 -12.22 27.17 -5.28
C GLN A 741 -12.10 26.42 -6.62
N ASP A 742 -11.82 25.13 -6.57
CA ASP A 742 -11.78 24.29 -7.76
C ASP A 742 -13.16 24.16 -8.41
N ILE A 743 -14.19 23.88 -7.62
CA ILE A 743 -15.58 23.79 -8.11
C ILE A 743 -16.03 25.16 -8.69
N ALA A 744 -15.71 26.26 -8.03
CA ALA A 744 -16.04 27.61 -8.53
C ALA A 744 -15.37 27.92 -9.86
N ASN A 745 -14.10 27.53 -10.04
CA ASN A 745 -13.37 27.68 -11.29
C ASN A 745 -14.00 26.83 -12.41
N ASN A 746 -14.32 25.57 -12.13
CA ASN A 746 -14.94 24.68 -13.09
C ASN A 746 -16.33 25.19 -13.52
N LEU A 747 -17.16 25.66 -12.58
CA LEU A 747 -18.45 26.27 -12.89
C LEU A 747 -18.30 27.56 -13.71
N SER A 748 -17.27 28.37 -13.42
CA SER A 748 -16.97 29.56 -14.21
C SER A 748 -16.65 29.22 -15.68
N GLN A 749 -16.06 28.07 -15.94
CA GLN A 749 -15.79 27.61 -17.32
C GLN A 749 -17.02 26.97 -17.98
N LEU A 750 -17.73 26.08 -17.22
CA LEU A 750 -18.84 25.30 -17.76
C LEU A 750 -20.13 26.11 -17.95
N ALA A 751 -20.32 27.19 -17.17
CA ALA A 751 -21.53 27.99 -17.16
C ALA A 751 -21.26 29.50 -17.37
N PHE A 752 -20.15 29.89 -17.98
CA PHE A 752 -19.70 31.28 -18.12
C PHE A 752 -20.79 32.22 -18.67
N ASP A 753 -21.47 31.82 -19.72
CA ASP A 753 -22.49 32.66 -20.41
C ASP A 753 -23.78 32.87 -19.59
N TYR A 754 -23.91 32.15 -18.47
CA TYR A 754 -25.10 32.18 -17.60
C TYR A 754 -24.85 32.85 -16.25
N LEU A 755 -23.60 33.26 -15.95
CA LEU A 755 -23.24 33.86 -14.69
C LEU A 755 -23.47 35.38 -14.75
N ASP A 756 -24.28 35.91 -13.81
CA ASP A 756 -24.48 37.36 -13.59
C ASP A 756 -23.29 38.00 -12.84
N ALA A 757 -22.55 37.20 -12.06
CA ALA A 757 -21.39 37.61 -11.28
C ALA A 757 -20.44 36.43 -11.07
N PRO A 758 -19.16 36.67 -10.72
CA PRO A 758 -18.25 35.59 -10.35
C PRO A 758 -18.79 34.77 -9.18
N PRO A 759 -18.60 33.42 -9.18
CA PRO A 759 -18.91 32.60 -8.01
C PRO A 759 -18.18 33.08 -6.76
N VAL A 760 -18.87 33.08 -5.62
CA VAL A 760 -18.31 33.53 -4.34
C VAL A 760 -18.03 32.31 -3.47
N VAL A 761 -16.79 32.16 -3.01
CA VAL A 761 -16.41 31.09 -2.07
C VAL A 761 -16.37 31.70 -0.66
N VAL A 762 -17.01 31.01 0.28
CA VAL A 762 -17.05 31.33 1.71
C VAL A 762 -16.47 30.14 2.46
N GLY A 763 -15.37 30.35 3.14
CA GLY A 763 -14.69 29.35 3.96
C GLY A 763 -14.12 30.00 5.21
N SER A 764 -13.41 29.22 6.01
CA SER A 764 -12.64 29.79 7.12
C SER A 764 -11.54 30.70 6.58
N ARG A 765 -11.16 31.69 7.39
CA ARG A 765 -10.11 32.63 7.00
C ARG A 765 -8.75 31.95 6.92
N ASN A 766 -7.83 32.52 6.16
CA ASN A 766 -6.45 32.04 6.08
C ASN A 766 -5.66 32.35 7.37
N TRP A 767 -6.16 31.88 8.49
CA TRP A 767 -5.60 32.00 9.83
C TRP A 767 -5.45 30.62 10.47
N ILE A 768 -4.65 30.53 11.53
CA ILE A 768 -4.60 29.31 12.36
C ILE A 768 -5.89 29.23 13.19
N THR A 769 -6.55 28.10 13.20
CA THR A 769 -7.77 27.88 14.01
C THR A 769 -7.46 28.14 15.47
N PRO A 770 -8.22 29.01 16.17
CA PRO A 770 -7.97 29.33 17.56
C PRO A 770 -8.25 28.14 18.51
N GLY A 771 -7.71 28.22 19.72
CA GLY A 771 -7.79 27.13 20.71
C GLY A 771 -9.14 26.99 21.43
N ALA A 772 -10.05 27.95 21.29
CA ALA A 772 -11.34 27.95 21.96
C ALA A 772 -12.49 27.99 20.95
N GLU A 773 -13.53 27.17 21.16
CA GLU A 773 -14.71 27.08 20.29
C GLU A 773 -15.42 28.42 20.09
N VAL A 774 -15.44 29.27 21.13
CA VAL A 774 -16.03 30.60 21.05
C VAL A 774 -15.26 31.51 20.05
N GLU A 775 -13.97 31.31 19.91
CA GLU A 775 -13.15 32.07 18.98
C GLU A 775 -13.25 31.53 17.55
N GLU A 776 -13.62 30.26 17.37
CA GLU A 776 -13.89 29.67 16.06
C GLU A 776 -15.07 30.35 15.34
N ASP A 777 -16.05 30.92 16.07
CA ASP A 777 -17.20 31.62 15.50
C ASP A 777 -16.79 32.88 14.73
N PHE A 778 -15.57 33.39 14.96
CA PHE A 778 -15.00 34.55 14.26
C PHE A 778 -14.01 34.19 13.15
N PHE A 779 -13.69 32.92 13.05
CA PHE A 779 -12.69 32.34 12.12
C PHE A 779 -13.31 32.07 10.75
#